data_b0ed2d9fd945fb8716e3e87d011fc193
#
_entry.id   b0ed2d9fd945fb8716e3e87d011fc193
#
_cell.length_a   1.000
_cell.length_b   1.000
_cell.length_c   1.000
_cell.angle_alpha   90.00
_cell.angle_beta   90.00
_cell.angle_gamma   90.00
#
_symmetry.space_group_name_H-M   'P 1'
#
loop_
_entity.id
_entity.type
_entity.pdbx_description
1 polymer ?
#
loop_
_entity_poly.entity_id
_entity_poly.type
_entity_poly.pdbx_seq_one_letter_code
_entity_poly.pdbx_strand_id
1 'polypeptide(L)'
;MRPGRILLFLLAVVLTSLLLSLLTVSRRQGKAIIPHGQESVVHDSVQISGAGPEADGVLYDRPVEARLPVESGNNEVTPTAADATIPFYAGNAVRDSVAAGRQVRIIYYGDSQIEGDRVTSALRRELREEGGGTGPGMISPVMPVMYTRSWVVRSSSNWKRYTLLDYRNGTLPHNRLGPMLALCRFTPPGDSMQTRSFATVKISAVPGADPSVSQYDNLRIFYGNNHDTVLVGIKSSSSLVDFAMMQMGEGPMEYSVPLPSVSEVTVEFTGRNSPDIYALSLESTTGVIVDNVPVRGSAGLEFVMTDIRGFEGCYSDLKPDIIFLHFGLNVVRNVRSEYHYYEEGLVKQVNYLKRASGGAPVVLVSVTDMALRDNDTIRRFPNIRAIRDAQKVAATRSGAEFWDAWESMGGPGSILTWYNHKPPLSSKDLTHLSNEGTDTIAARIYSSLMIPRPAPAPALVQPSQSVADSVSAGLKDTADSMQARVTAQPDTAIFATGQDPGSADGTASGEETEETGISDGKKYSIVSQIIGWIASVLRYHPDQSFIFTTPAFWIFFLVVMAGFALLHRKRAMCHTWLLVVSLYFYYRAGGFFIILLLLTTLLTFYTAIMTGRAGTRGGKRFWLVTNLVILLGFLSYFKYAGFFTDLINSVFDTTLVSRDIFSAWSNSLFGTNFNVSTIILPVGISFFTFQALSYSIDVYRGRMAAERNIVDFAFYLTFFPQLVAGPIVRASEFIPQMHGKYTISRNEFGYGLFLILQGLIKKMLISDFISTGFIDRVFDAPAIYSGFENLMAVYGYGLQIYCDFSGYTDIAIGVAMLMGFRLPLNFNSPYKAANIGDFWRRWHISLSRWLKDYLYIPLGGNRKGPLRTGINLMVTMLLGGLWHGAA
;
A
#
# COMPACT_ATOMS: atom_id res chain seq x y z
N MET A 1 39.44 -14.09 16.84
CA MET A 1 39.88 -12.84 16.16
C MET A 1 39.57 -11.63 17.05
N ARG A 2 40.30 -10.52 16.91
CA ARG A 2 39.98 -9.29 17.66
C ARG A 2 38.88 -8.52 16.95
N PRO A 3 37.94 -7.84 17.66
CA PRO A 3 36.85 -7.09 17.03
C PRO A 3 37.28 -6.09 15.96
N GLY A 4 38.41 -5.39 16.17
CA GLY A 4 38.96 -4.46 15.18
C GLY A 4 39.38 -5.13 13.85
N ARG A 5 39.77 -6.41 13.85
CA ARG A 5 40.01 -7.15 12.60
C ARG A 5 38.73 -7.52 11.86
N ILE A 6 37.67 -7.79 12.61
CA ILE A 6 36.33 -8.03 12.04
C ILE A 6 35.81 -6.75 11.40
N LEU A 7 35.88 -5.63 12.11
CA LEU A 7 35.54 -4.31 11.60
C LEU A 7 36.29 -3.97 10.31
N LEU A 8 37.65 -4.15 10.33
CA LEU A 8 38.47 -3.89 9.13
C LEU A 8 38.06 -4.77 7.96
N PHE A 9 37.71 -6.03 8.20
CA PHE A 9 37.20 -6.92 7.15
C PHE A 9 35.87 -6.43 6.59
N LEU A 10 34.90 -6.08 7.47
CA LEU A 10 33.62 -5.55 7.04
C LEU A 10 33.73 -4.24 6.27
N LEU A 11 34.62 -3.32 6.73
CA LEU A 11 34.92 -2.10 6.01
C LEU A 11 35.57 -2.38 4.64
N ALA A 12 36.52 -3.35 4.58
CA ALA A 12 37.12 -3.74 3.32
C ALA A 12 36.09 -4.32 2.33
N VAL A 13 35.13 -5.13 2.81
CA VAL A 13 34.03 -5.66 1.99
C VAL A 13 33.15 -4.51 1.48
N VAL A 14 32.78 -3.56 2.34
CA VAL A 14 31.98 -2.40 1.93
C VAL A 14 32.73 -1.52 0.93
N LEU A 15 34.01 -1.23 1.19
CA LEU A 15 34.86 -0.45 0.29
C LEU A 15 35.08 -1.16 -1.06
N THR A 16 35.30 -2.47 -1.06
CA THR A 16 35.41 -3.25 -2.31
C THR A 16 34.08 -3.31 -3.04
N SER A 17 32.96 -3.43 -2.36
CA SER A 17 31.63 -3.38 -2.97
C SER A 17 31.33 -2.00 -3.56
N LEU A 18 31.69 -0.91 -2.87
CA LEU A 18 31.60 0.45 -3.37
C LEU A 18 32.55 0.70 -4.56
N LEU A 19 33.78 0.23 -4.49
CA LEU A 19 34.75 0.28 -5.60
C LEU A 19 34.28 -0.55 -6.80
N LEU A 20 33.75 -1.74 -6.58
CA LEU A 20 33.13 -2.56 -7.63
C LEU A 20 31.87 -1.90 -8.20
N SER A 21 31.07 -1.25 -7.36
CA SER A 21 29.92 -0.44 -7.78
C SER A 21 30.38 0.77 -8.62
N LEU A 22 31.40 1.50 -8.16
CA LEU A 22 32.01 2.61 -8.89
C LEU A 22 32.72 2.16 -10.17
N LEU A 23 33.43 1.02 -10.15
CA LEU A 23 34.04 0.41 -11.33
C LEU A 23 33.01 -0.19 -12.29
N THR A 24 31.86 -0.70 -11.77
CA THR A 24 30.74 -1.13 -12.62
C THR A 24 29.95 0.05 -13.13
N VAL A 25 29.83 1.14 -12.41
CA VAL A 25 29.32 2.42 -12.93
C VAL A 25 30.32 2.97 -13.97
N SER A 26 31.61 2.94 -13.73
CA SER A 26 32.67 3.34 -14.68
C SER A 26 32.83 2.35 -15.86
N ARG A 27 32.63 1.02 -15.66
CA ARG A 27 32.60 0.01 -16.73
C ARG A 27 31.21 -0.18 -17.35
N ARG A 28 30.10 0.25 -16.70
CA ARG A 28 28.79 0.34 -17.33
C ARG A 28 28.68 1.46 -18.34
N GLN A 29 29.65 2.34 -18.42
CA GLN A 29 29.91 3.12 -19.62
C GLN A 29 30.40 2.24 -20.80
N GLY A 30 30.57 0.95 -20.63
CA GLY A 30 31.09 0.07 -21.65
C GLY A 30 30.58 -1.38 -21.75
N LYS A 31 29.55 -1.82 -21.06
CA LYS A 31 28.78 -3.06 -21.33
C LYS A 31 27.75 -3.32 -20.23
N ALA A 32 26.50 -3.43 -20.63
CA ALA A 32 25.36 -3.73 -19.75
C ALA A 32 25.38 -5.20 -19.33
N ILE A 33 25.44 -5.45 -18.03
CA ILE A 33 24.96 -6.67 -17.38
C ILE A 33 24.18 -6.23 -16.14
N ILE A 34 22.94 -6.65 -16.08
CA ILE A 34 21.83 -6.23 -15.19
C ILE A 34 22.02 -6.82 -13.80
N PRO A 35 21.81 -6.07 -12.71
CA PRO A 35 21.32 -6.60 -11.47
C PRO A 35 19.82 -6.28 -11.31
N HIS A 36 19.01 -7.30 -11.04
CA HIS A 36 17.62 -7.16 -10.66
C HIS A 36 17.50 -6.21 -9.45
N GLY A 37 16.92 -5.04 -9.68
CA GLY A 37 16.45 -4.17 -8.62
C GLY A 37 15.12 -4.71 -8.10
N GLN A 38 15.02 -4.89 -6.81
CA GLN A 38 13.78 -5.18 -6.13
C GLN A 38 12.81 -4.02 -6.33
N GLU A 39 11.73 -4.25 -7.02
CA GLU A 39 10.53 -3.45 -6.84
C GLU A 39 9.87 -3.89 -5.53
N SER A 40 10.03 -3.07 -4.49
CA SER A 40 9.11 -3.09 -3.37
C SER A 40 7.76 -2.64 -3.91
N VAL A 41 6.80 -3.55 -3.98
CA VAL A 41 5.39 -3.19 -4.15
C VAL A 41 4.98 -2.46 -2.89
N VAL A 42 5.15 -1.14 -2.92
CA VAL A 42 4.55 -0.25 -1.93
C VAL A 42 3.04 -0.37 -2.14
N HIS A 43 2.33 -0.81 -1.14
CA HIS A 43 0.90 -0.62 -1.06
C HIS A 43 0.65 0.89 -1.07
N ASP A 44 0.35 1.43 -2.25
CA ASP A 44 -0.07 2.82 -2.42
C ASP A 44 -1.46 3.02 -1.82
N SER A 45 -1.52 3.08 -0.50
CA SER A 45 -2.60 3.76 0.17
C SER A 45 -2.23 5.24 0.26
N VAL A 46 -2.67 6.02 -0.71
CA VAL A 46 -2.55 7.47 -0.68
C VAL A 46 -3.44 7.98 0.45
N GLN A 47 -2.86 8.20 1.63
CA GLN A 47 -3.46 9.04 2.66
C GLN A 47 -3.25 10.50 2.26
N ILE A 48 -4.30 11.13 1.78
CA ILE A 48 -4.34 12.59 1.61
C ILE A 48 -4.52 13.19 3.01
N SER A 49 -3.43 13.66 3.61
CA SER A 49 -3.47 14.52 4.78
C SER A 49 -3.82 15.95 4.33
N GLY A 50 -5.11 16.28 4.36
CA GLY A 50 -5.58 17.66 4.27
C GLY A 50 -5.78 18.19 5.67
N ALA A 51 -4.94 19.11 6.12
CA ALA A 51 -5.20 19.90 7.32
C ALA A 51 -6.33 20.90 7.05
N GLY A 52 -7.40 20.81 7.82
CA GLY A 52 -8.46 21.80 7.91
C GLY A 52 -8.99 21.85 9.34
N PRO A 53 -9.53 22.96 9.83
CA PRO A 53 -9.65 23.29 11.24
C PRO A 53 -10.71 22.49 11.99
N GLU A 54 -10.48 22.36 13.29
CA GLU A 54 -11.35 21.78 14.30
C GLU A 54 -12.76 22.35 14.25
N ALA A 55 -13.75 21.47 14.32
CA ALA A 55 -15.10 21.82 14.71
C ALA A 55 -15.69 20.70 15.57
N ASP A 56 -16.28 21.10 16.65
CA ASP A 56 -16.81 20.43 17.82
C ASP A 56 -17.69 19.20 17.58
N GLY A 57 -17.69 18.37 18.62
CA GLY A 57 -18.35 17.09 18.78
C GLY A 57 -19.82 17.02 18.36
N VAL A 58 -20.08 16.05 17.50
CA VAL A 58 -21.42 15.51 17.26
C VAL A 58 -21.37 14.02 17.51
N LEU A 59 -22.30 13.56 18.33
CA LEU A 59 -22.52 12.15 18.66
C LEU A 59 -22.67 11.32 17.38
N TYR A 60 -21.78 10.36 17.21
CA TYR A 60 -21.88 9.37 16.13
C TYR A 60 -23.02 8.40 16.40
N ASP A 61 -23.95 8.34 15.48
CA ASP A 61 -24.92 7.26 15.38
C ASP A 61 -24.21 5.93 15.09
N ARG A 62 -24.64 4.86 15.77
CA ARG A 62 -23.94 3.59 15.88
C ARG A 62 -23.97 2.80 14.57
N PRO A 63 -22.93 2.00 14.23
CA PRO A 63 -23.03 1.03 13.14
C PRO A 63 -24.11 0.00 13.46
N VAL A 64 -25.02 -0.20 12.51
CA VAL A 64 -26.05 -1.25 12.62
C VAL A 64 -25.38 -2.59 12.38
N GLU A 65 -25.14 -3.37 13.44
CA GLU A 65 -24.76 -4.77 13.33
C GLU A 65 -25.98 -5.60 12.92
N ALA A 66 -25.95 -6.15 11.73
CA ALA A 66 -26.95 -7.12 11.32
C ALA A 66 -26.36 -8.53 11.40
N ARG A 67 -26.72 -9.28 12.42
CA ARG A 67 -26.64 -10.74 12.41
C ARG A 67 -27.74 -11.23 11.45
N LEU A 68 -27.36 -11.81 10.32
CA LEU A 68 -28.30 -12.54 9.50
C LEU A 68 -28.28 -14.01 9.92
N PRO A 69 -29.46 -14.62 10.23
CA PRO A 69 -29.57 -16.07 10.32
C PRO A 69 -29.23 -16.66 8.95
N VAL A 70 -28.52 -17.77 8.95
CA VAL A 70 -28.33 -18.59 7.76
C VAL A 70 -29.65 -19.36 7.56
N GLU A 71 -30.60 -18.75 6.90
CA GLU A 71 -31.75 -19.50 6.36
C GLU A 71 -31.36 -20.06 5.00
N SER A 72 -31.28 -21.38 4.94
CA SER A 72 -31.21 -22.15 3.71
C SER A 72 -32.57 -22.13 3.02
N GLY A 73 -32.87 -21.09 2.29
CA GLY A 73 -34.00 -20.97 1.42
C GLY A 73 -33.56 -20.81 -0.03
N ASN A 74 -33.93 -21.76 -0.86
CA ASN A 74 -33.91 -21.62 -2.31
C ASN A 74 -34.92 -20.54 -2.73
N ASN A 75 -34.52 -19.28 -2.71
CA ASN A 75 -35.26 -18.25 -3.36
C ASN A 75 -34.56 -17.92 -4.68
N GLU A 76 -35.16 -18.33 -5.77
CA GLU A 76 -34.91 -17.68 -7.05
C GLU A 76 -35.18 -16.19 -6.86
N VAL A 77 -34.09 -15.40 -6.87
CA VAL A 77 -34.18 -13.95 -6.93
C VAL A 77 -34.67 -13.61 -8.35
N THR A 78 -35.96 -13.60 -8.54
CA THR A 78 -36.57 -12.85 -9.66
C THR A 78 -36.07 -11.40 -9.50
N PRO A 79 -35.58 -10.77 -10.57
CA PRO A 79 -35.18 -9.37 -10.55
C PRO A 79 -36.43 -8.52 -10.26
N THR A 80 -36.62 -8.14 -9.00
CA THR A 80 -37.67 -7.25 -8.60
C THR A 80 -37.27 -5.82 -8.92
N ALA A 81 -38.08 -5.13 -9.72
CA ALA A 81 -38.24 -3.65 -9.83
C ALA A 81 -36.99 -2.72 -9.87
N ALA A 82 -35.79 -3.22 -9.69
CA ALA A 82 -34.54 -2.50 -9.95
C ALA A 82 -34.19 -2.43 -11.46
N ASP A 83 -35.02 -2.97 -12.30
CA ASP A 83 -34.90 -2.94 -13.77
C ASP A 83 -35.34 -1.61 -14.42
N ALA A 84 -35.51 -0.55 -13.65
CA ALA A 84 -35.60 0.79 -14.21
C ALA A 84 -34.18 1.24 -14.66
N THR A 85 -33.73 0.64 -15.75
CA THR A 85 -32.55 1.12 -16.49
C THR A 85 -32.78 2.58 -16.85
N ILE A 86 -31.97 3.49 -16.25
CA ILE A 86 -32.02 4.92 -16.54
C ILE A 86 -31.26 5.14 -17.86
N PRO A 87 -31.92 5.51 -18.96
CA PRO A 87 -31.27 5.72 -20.24
C PRO A 87 -30.27 6.90 -20.17
N PHE A 88 -29.16 6.78 -20.89
CA PHE A 88 -28.20 7.87 -21.04
C PHE A 88 -28.49 8.72 -22.27
N TYR A 89 -28.38 10.03 -22.16
CA TYR A 89 -28.35 10.92 -23.33
C TYR A 89 -27.14 10.69 -24.22
N ALA A 90 -25.97 10.45 -23.56
CA ALA A 90 -24.73 10.08 -24.26
C ALA A 90 -24.90 8.80 -25.10
N GLY A 91 -25.76 7.88 -24.72
CA GLY A 91 -26.09 6.67 -25.49
C GLY A 91 -26.69 6.98 -26.87
N ASN A 92 -27.39 8.11 -27.05
CA ASN A 92 -27.92 8.49 -28.35
C ASN A 92 -26.75 8.68 -29.36
N ALA A 93 -25.69 9.41 -28.98
CA ALA A 93 -24.55 9.65 -29.84
C ALA A 93 -23.81 8.34 -30.18
N VAL A 94 -23.72 7.40 -29.22
CA VAL A 94 -23.14 6.07 -29.48
C VAL A 94 -23.96 5.29 -30.49
N ARG A 95 -25.28 5.18 -30.29
CA ARG A 95 -26.17 4.49 -31.23
C ARG A 95 -26.14 5.07 -32.63
N ASP A 96 -26.20 6.41 -32.73
CA ASP A 96 -26.15 7.10 -34.01
C ASP A 96 -24.83 6.88 -34.74
N SER A 97 -23.71 6.84 -33.98
CA SER A 97 -22.38 6.56 -34.53
C SER A 97 -22.21 5.12 -34.96
N VAL A 98 -22.71 4.17 -34.15
CA VAL A 98 -22.72 2.74 -34.50
C VAL A 98 -23.57 2.51 -35.76
N ALA A 99 -24.76 3.10 -35.82
CA ALA A 99 -25.65 3.00 -36.99
C ALA A 99 -25.06 3.61 -38.25
N ALA A 100 -24.22 4.65 -38.10
CA ALA A 100 -23.49 5.28 -39.19
C ALA A 100 -22.17 4.56 -39.58
N GLY A 101 -21.83 3.45 -38.92
CA GLY A 101 -20.59 2.71 -39.17
C GLY A 101 -19.30 3.48 -38.80
N ARG A 102 -19.40 4.50 -37.96
CA ARG A 102 -18.23 5.27 -37.49
C ARG A 102 -17.54 4.54 -36.33
N GLN A 103 -16.25 4.81 -36.13
CA GLN A 103 -15.57 4.41 -34.94
C GLN A 103 -16.17 5.16 -33.74
N VAL A 104 -16.47 4.42 -32.68
CA VAL A 104 -16.94 4.94 -31.39
C VAL A 104 -15.92 4.59 -30.33
N ARG A 105 -15.47 5.58 -29.54
CA ARG A 105 -14.51 5.36 -28.47
C ARG A 105 -15.11 5.68 -27.10
N ILE A 106 -15.09 4.68 -26.24
CA ILE A 106 -15.49 4.79 -24.84
C ILE A 106 -14.25 4.63 -23.97
N ILE A 107 -13.91 5.66 -23.20
CA ILE A 107 -12.81 5.58 -22.22
C ILE A 107 -13.41 5.32 -20.85
N TYR A 108 -13.04 4.20 -20.21
CA TYR A 108 -13.56 3.80 -18.93
C TYR A 108 -12.48 3.87 -17.86
N TYR A 109 -12.55 4.89 -17.01
CA TYR A 109 -11.71 5.07 -15.82
C TYR A 109 -12.39 4.46 -14.61
N GLY A 110 -11.62 3.83 -13.73
CA GLY A 110 -12.14 3.32 -12.46
C GLY A 110 -11.04 2.87 -11.50
N ASP A 111 -11.47 2.49 -10.32
CA ASP A 111 -10.58 1.96 -9.29
C ASP A 111 -10.31 0.44 -9.52
N SER A 112 -10.05 -0.31 -8.43
CA SER A 112 -9.80 -1.75 -8.50
C SER A 112 -11.00 -2.57 -9.00
N GLN A 113 -12.19 -2.00 -9.11
CA GLN A 113 -13.39 -2.70 -9.59
C GLN A 113 -13.27 -3.07 -11.08
N ILE A 114 -12.63 -2.22 -11.88
CA ILE A 114 -12.44 -2.45 -13.33
C ILE A 114 -11.08 -3.08 -13.65
N GLU A 115 -10.21 -3.25 -12.66
CA GLU A 115 -8.87 -3.80 -12.84
C GLU A 115 -8.91 -5.17 -13.52
N GLY A 116 -7.94 -5.44 -14.40
CA GLY A 116 -7.91 -6.70 -15.16
C GLY A 116 -8.95 -6.80 -16.28
N ASP A 117 -9.49 -5.69 -16.76
CA ASP A 117 -10.48 -5.62 -17.87
C ASP A 117 -11.78 -6.36 -17.53
N ARG A 118 -12.21 -6.33 -16.25
CA ARG A 118 -13.36 -7.12 -15.79
C ARG A 118 -14.69 -6.59 -16.29
N VAL A 119 -15.02 -5.33 -16.03
CA VAL A 119 -16.26 -4.70 -16.50
C VAL A 119 -16.19 -4.39 -17.98
N THR A 120 -15.07 -3.84 -18.42
CA THR A 120 -14.85 -3.34 -19.78
C THR A 120 -14.82 -4.44 -20.83
N SER A 121 -14.35 -5.66 -20.49
CA SER A 121 -14.39 -6.80 -21.42
C SER A 121 -15.83 -7.21 -21.78
N ALA A 122 -16.70 -7.26 -20.77
CA ALA A 122 -18.11 -7.61 -21.01
C ALA A 122 -18.84 -6.49 -21.75
N LEU A 123 -18.65 -5.24 -21.32
CA LEU A 123 -19.25 -4.09 -22.01
C LEU A 123 -18.80 -4.00 -23.49
N ARG A 124 -17.53 -4.28 -23.76
CA ARG A 124 -16.97 -4.32 -25.11
C ARG A 124 -17.63 -5.41 -25.96
N ARG A 125 -17.83 -6.61 -25.40
CA ARG A 125 -18.50 -7.72 -26.06
C ARG A 125 -19.93 -7.36 -26.47
N GLU A 126 -20.74 -6.89 -25.52
CA GLU A 126 -22.13 -6.49 -25.77
C GLU A 126 -22.24 -5.40 -26.86
N LEU A 127 -21.43 -4.35 -26.75
CA LEU A 127 -21.45 -3.25 -27.73
C LEU A 127 -20.99 -3.68 -29.13
N ARG A 128 -20.09 -4.65 -29.23
CA ARG A 128 -19.55 -5.14 -30.50
C ARG A 128 -20.44 -6.14 -31.22
N GLU A 129 -21.39 -6.76 -30.53
CA GLU A 129 -22.38 -7.61 -31.17
C GLU A 129 -23.18 -6.83 -32.21
N GLU A 130 -23.49 -5.58 -31.96
CA GLU A 130 -24.24 -4.70 -32.88
C GLU A 130 -23.31 -3.76 -33.66
N GLY A 131 -22.29 -3.20 -32.98
CA GLY A 131 -21.46 -2.11 -33.51
C GLY A 131 -20.17 -2.55 -34.17
N GLY A 132 -19.83 -3.84 -34.13
CA GLY A 132 -18.53 -4.32 -34.62
C GLY A 132 -17.33 -3.71 -33.87
N GLY A 133 -16.17 -3.77 -34.48
CA GLY A 133 -14.92 -3.29 -33.90
C GLY A 133 -14.10 -4.41 -33.29
N THR A 134 -12.78 -4.21 -33.21
CA THR A 134 -11.82 -5.21 -32.71
C THR A 134 -10.69 -4.55 -31.94
N GLY A 135 -9.93 -5.41 -31.21
CA GLY A 135 -8.76 -5.00 -30.42
C GLY A 135 -9.10 -4.58 -28.98
N PRO A 136 -8.09 -4.58 -28.10
CA PRO A 136 -8.25 -4.23 -26.68
C PRO A 136 -8.38 -2.73 -26.40
N GLY A 137 -8.06 -1.85 -27.36
CA GLY A 137 -7.94 -0.41 -27.12
C GLY A 137 -6.59 -0.02 -26.49
N MET A 138 -6.59 0.98 -25.60
CA MET A 138 -5.38 1.49 -24.95
C MET A 138 -4.77 0.50 -23.95
N ILE A 139 -3.45 0.36 -24.04
CA ILE A 139 -2.62 -0.52 -23.24
C ILE A 139 -1.36 0.22 -22.77
N SER A 140 -1.00 0.07 -21.50
CA SER A 140 0.28 0.56 -20.98
C SER A 140 1.42 -0.42 -21.31
N PRO A 141 2.60 0.05 -21.73
CA PRO A 141 3.80 -0.81 -21.87
C PRO A 141 4.15 -1.56 -20.58
N VAL A 142 3.90 -0.98 -19.44
CA VAL A 142 4.04 -1.62 -18.12
C VAL A 142 2.67 -1.65 -17.47
N MET A 143 2.09 -2.83 -17.41
CA MET A 143 0.77 -3.02 -16.82
C MET A 143 0.82 -2.94 -15.29
N PRO A 144 -0.14 -2.27 -14.64
CA PRO A 144 -0.25 -2.27 -13.18
C PRO A 144 -0.62 -3.65 -12.61
N VAL A 145 -1.24 -4.51 -13.43
CA VAL A 145 -1.56 -5.91 -13.11
C VAL A 145 -1.00 -6.83 -14.18
N MET A 146 -0.53 -8.01 -13.81
CA MET A 146 0.08 -8.95 -14.75
C MET A 146 -0.91 -9.61 -15.71
N TYR A 147 -2.17 -9.72 -15.31
CA TYR A 147 -3.19 -10.47 -16.06
C TYR A 147 -4.42 -9.61 -16.26
N THR A 148 -4.95 -9.64 -17.49
CA THR A 148 -6.29 -9.14 -17.81
C THR A 148 -7.13 -10.30 -18.37
N ARG A 149 -8.45 -10.12 -18.46
CA ARG A 149 -9.35 -11.12 -19.06
C ARG A 149 -9.14 -11.25 -20.56
N SER A 150 -8.56 -10.22 -21.20
CA SER A 150 -8.56 -10.09 -22.65
C SER A 150 -7.18 -10.20 -23.27
N TRP A 151 -6.12 -9.63 -22.65
CA TRP A 151 -4.77 -9.58 -23.24
C TRP A 151 -3.66 -9.74 -22.21
N VAL A 152 -2.46 -10.06 -22.73
CA VAL A 152 -1.22 -10.13 -21.95
C VAL A 152 -0.19 -9.19 -22.56
N VAL A 153 0.49 -8.42 -21.71
CA VAL A 153 1.64 -7.58 -22.11
C VAL A 153 2.92 -8.16 -21.53
N ARG A 154 3.93 -8.36 -22.36
CA ARG A 154 5.27 -8.79 -21.95
C ARG A 154 6.29 -7.77 -22.42
N SER A 155 6.89 -7.06 -21.49
CA SER A 155 7.86 -6.01 -21.77
C SER A 155 9.24 -6.39 -21.28
N SER A 156 10.29 -5.84 -21.94
CA SER A 156 11.66 -5.98 -21.47
C SER A 156 11.84 -5.30 -20.11
N SER A 157 12.79 -5.80 -19.32
CA SER A 157 12.98 -5.40 -17.89
C SER A 157 13.43 -3.95 -17.68
N ASN A 158 13.80 -3.24 -18.73
CA ASN A 158 14.23 -1.84 -18.67
C ASN A 158 13.09 -0.83 -18.79
N TRP A 159 11.86 -1.27 -18.99
CA TRP A 159 10.70 -0.38 -18.90
C TRP A 159 10.38 -0.02 -17.46
N LYS A 160 10.07 1.25 -17.23
CA LYS A 160 9.54 1.76 -15.97
C LYS A 160 8.29 2.59 -16.22
N ARG A 161 7.25 2.35 -15.42
CA ARG A 161 6.03 3.15 -15.38
C ARG A 161 6.18 4.25 -14.33
N TYR A 162 5.81 5.47 -14.70
CA TYR A 162 5.83 6.66 -13.87
C TYR A 162 4.42 7.19 -13.68
N THR A 163 4.12 7.64 -12.48
CA THR A 163 2.81 8.11 -12.04
C THR A 163 2.91 9.50 -11.42
N LEU A 164 1.80 10.04 -10.95
CA LEU A 164 1.77 11.29 -10.20
C LEU A 164 2.64 11.23 -8.92
N LEU A 165 2.78 10.05 -8.32
CA LEU A 165 3.64 9.85 -7.16
C LEU A 165 5.12 10.06 -7.51
N ASP A 166 5.57 9.58 -8.66
CA ASP A 166 6.94 9.77 -9.14
C ASP A 166 7.26 11.26 -9.37
N TYR A 167 6.28 12.03 -9.87
CA TYR A 167 6.41 13.48 -9.96
C TYR A 167 6.53 14.14 -8.59
N ARG A 168 5.66 13.79 -7.64
CA ARG A 168 5.70 14.33 -6.26
C ARG A 168 7.00 14.00 -5.54
N ASN A 169 7.58 12.84 -5.81
CA ASN A 169 8.85 12.40 -5.25
C ASN A 169 10.08 12.94 -6.00
N GLY A 170 9.90 13.76 -7.04
CA GLY A 170 10.98 14.33 -7.84
C GLY A 170 11.69 13.34 -8.75
N THR A 171 11.15 12.13 -8.92
CA THR A 171 11.72 11.11 -9.84
C THR A 171 11.34 11.39 -11.29
N LEU A 172 10.17 12.00 -11.52
CA LEU A 172 9.71 12.49 -12.80
C LEU A 172 9.74 14.03 -12.78
N PRO A 173 10.37 14.71 -13.79
CA PRO A 173 10.53 16.17 -13.76
C PRO A 173 9.27 16.96 -14.07
N HIS A 174 8.22 16.33 -14.57
CA HIS A 174 6.93 16.94 -14.92
C HIS A 174 5.74 16.03 -14.63
N ASN A 175 4.54 16.60 -14.54
CA ASN A 175 3.29 15.89 -14.29
C ASN A 175 2.42 15.75 -15.56
N ARG A 176 3.00 15.84 -16.76
CA ARG A 176 2.33 15.61 -18.03
C ARG A 176 2.14 14.10 -18.23
N LEU A 177 1.15 13.58 -17.58
CA LEU A 177 0.72 12.19 -17.71
C LEU A 177 -0.37 12.13 -18.78
N GLY A 178 -0.32 11.15 -19.66
CA GLY A 178 -1.33 10.96 -20.69
C GLY A 178 -2.63 10.34 -20.16
N PRO A 179 -3.52 9.88 -21.05
CA PRO A 179 -4.84 9.36 -20.70
C PRO A 179 -4.83 8.14 -19.78
N MET A 180 -3.70 7.44 -19.65
CA MET A 180 -3.54 6.33 -18.71
C MET A 180 -3.15 6.80 -17.27
N LEU A 181 -3.18 8.13 -16.97
CA LEU A 181 -2.68 8.72 -15.71
C LEU A 181 -1.27 8.24 -15.33
N ALA A 182 -0.51 7.87 -16.33
CA ALA A 182 0.85 7.37 -16.24
C ALA A 182 1.58 7.58 -17.56
N LEU A 183 2.90 7.45 -17.51
CA LEU A 183 3.73 7.31 -18.69
C LEU A 183 4.77 6.21 -18.45
N CYS A 184 5.29 5.64 -19.55
CA CYS A 184 6.32 4.62 -19.48
C CYS A 184 7.57 5.07 -20.24
N ARG A 185 8.73 4.72 -19.70
CA ARG A 185 10.03 5.01 -20.33
C ARG A 185 10.94 3.79 -20.23
N PHE A 186 11.77 3.57 -21.24
CA PHE A 186 12.78 2.51 -21.22
C PHE A 186 14.20 3.02 -20.87
N THR A 187 14.33 4.33 -20.61
CA THR A 187 15.50 4.96 -19.97
C THR A 187 15.02 5.93 -18.89
N PRO A 188 15.82 6.20 -17.84
CA PRO A 188 15.46 7.18 -16.82
C PRO A 188 15.21 8.58 -17.39
N PRO A 189 14.35 9.41 -16.78
CA PRO A 189 14.19 10.81 -17.17
C PRO A 189 15.48 11.61 -16.91
N GLY A 190 15.83 12.49 -17.83
CA GLY A 190 16.98 13.40 -17.69
C GLY A 190 18.36 12.83 -18.06
N ASP A 191 18.49 11.51 -18.20
CA ASP A 191 19.75 10.87 -18.58
C ASP A 191 19.74 10.49 -20.07
N SER A 192 20.62 11.15 -20.85
CA SER A 192 20.97 10.66 -22.17
C SER A 192 22.02 9.56 -22.03
N MET A 193 21.63 8.32 -22.27
CA MET A 193 22.55 7.17 -22.20
C MET A 193 23.66 7.33 -23.25
N GLN A 194 24.93 7.03 -22.92
CA GLN A 194 26.03 7.04 -23.89
C GLN A 194 25.83 6.01 -24.99
N THR A 195 25.16 4.90 -24.70
CA THR A 195 24.81 3.82 -25.65
C THR A 195 23.31 3.76 -25.88
N ARG A 196 22.90 3.33 -27.08
CA ARG A 196 21.49 3.08 -27.37
C ARG A 196 20.95 1.96 -26.51
N SER A 197 19.79 2.20 -25.91
CA SER A 197 19.00 1.20 -25.17
C SER A 197 18.01 0.55 -26.13
N PHE A 198 17.81 -0.76 -26.00
CA PHE A 198 16.82 -1.53 -26.75
C PHE A 198 15.73 -2.00 -25.78
N ALA A 199 14.47 -1.82 -26.16
CA ALA A 199 13.31 -2.19 -25.35
C ALA A 199 12.21 -2.79 -26.20
N THR A 200 11.46 -3.73 -25.64
CA THR A 200 10.38 -4.43 -26.35
C THR A 200 9.10 -4.45 -25.55
N VAL A 201 7.96 -4.38 -26.23
CA VAL A 201 6.63 -4.61 -25.71
C VAL A 201 5.91 -5.59 -26.62
N LYS A 202 5.60 -6.76 -26.11
CA LYS A 202 4.86 -7.81 -26.84
C LYS A 202 3.45 -7.91 -26.26
N ILE A 203 2.44 -7.81 -27.12
CA ILE A 203 1.03 -7.84 -26.78
C ILE A 203 0.37 -8.99 -27.52
N SER A 204 -0.39 -9.81 -26.78
CA SER A 204 -1.15 -10.93 -27.35
C SER A 204 -2.45 -11.14 -26.57
N ALA A 205 -3.46 -11.72 -27.21
CA ALA A 205 -4.69 -12.11 -26.54
C ALA A 205 -4.46 -13.24 -25.52
N VAL A 206 -5.29 -13.28 -24.49
CA VAL A 206 -5.33 -14.41 -23.54
C VAL A 206 -6.02 -15.59 -24.22
N PRO A 207 -5.53 -16.85 -24.07
CA PRO A 207 -6.23 -18.02 -24.55
C PRO A 207 -7.67 -18.09 -24.00
N GLY A 208 -8.66 -18.16 -24.91
CA GLY A 208 -10.08 -18.17 -24.54
C GLY A 208 -10.72 -16.81 -24.32
N ALA A 209 -9.99 -15.71 -24.54
CA ALA A 209 -10.59 -14.37 -24.59
C ALA A 209 -11.59 -14.24 -25.76
N ASP A 210 -12.43 -13.20 -25.66
CA ASP A 210 -13.36 -12.85 -26.73
C ASP A 210 -12.61 -12.70 -28.06
N PRO A 211 -13.07 -13.36 -29.15
CA PRO A 211 -12.40 -13.28 -30.45
C PRO A 211 -12.19 -11.84 -30.96
N SER A 212 -13.06 -10.91 -30.62
CA SER A 212 -12.95 -9.50 -31.04
C SER A 212 -11.73 -8.79 -30.47
N VAL A 213 -11.11 -9.26 -29.38
CA VAL A 213 -9.88 -8.69 -28.82
C VAL A 213 -8.61 -9.33 -29.37
N SER A 214 -8.72 -10.42 -30.12
CA SER A 214 -7.59 -11.15 -30.69
C SER A 214 -7.30 -10.81 -32.15
N GLN A 215 -8.03 -9.87 -32.73
CA GLN A 215 -7.81 -9.34 -34.08
C GLN A 215 -7.76 -7.82 -34.02
N TYR A 216 -6.86 -7.20 -34.72
CA TYR A 216 -6.75 -5.75 -34.84
C TYR A 216 -5.94 -5.40 -36.09
N ASP A 217 -6.30 -4.31 -36.69
CA ASP A 217 -5.77 -3.87 -38.01
C ASP A 217 -5.01 -2.53 -37.91
N ASN A 218 -4.92 -1.95 -36.72
CA ASN A 218 -4.19 -0.72 -36.48
C ASN A 218 -3.48 -0.73 -35.13
N LEU A 219 -2.23 -0.25 -35.10
CA LEU A 219 -1.49 0.08 -33.88
C LEU A 219 -1.27 1.59 -33.83
N ARG A 220 -1.62 2.21 -32.71
CA ARG A 220 -1.33 3.61 -32.42
C ARG A 220 -0.43 3.70 -31.18
N ILE A 221 0.59 4.54 -31.25
CA ILE A 221 1.54 4.83 -30.17
C ILE A 221 1.39 6.29 -29.77
N PHE A 222 0.88 6.57 -28.59
CA PHE A 222 0.79 7.91 -28.03
C PHE A 222 2.03 8.19 -27.19
N TYR A 223 2.76 9.25 -27.55
CA TYR A 223 4.02 9.59 -26.90
C TYR A 223 4.25 11.10 -26.91
N GLY A 224 5.27 11.55 -26.19
CA GLY A 224 5.69 12.94 -26.17
C GLY A 224 7.08 13.11 -25.57
N ASN A 225 7.51 14.35 -25.38
CA ASN A 225 8.79 14.65 -24.76
C ASN A 225 9.96 13.87 -25.39
N ASN A 226 9.94 13.77 -26.74
CA ASN A 226 10.95 13.06 -27.50
C ASN A 226 12.03 14.04 -27.99
N HIS A 227 13.20 14.01 -27.35
CA HIS A 227 14.32 14.91 -27.61
C HIS A 227 15.51 14.21 -28.30
N ASP A 228 15.35 12.93 -28.67
CA ASP A 228 16.44 12.15 -29.27
C ASP A 228 15.91 11.29 -30.44
N THR A 229 16.83 10.78 -31.23
CA THR A 229 16.52 9.83 -32.32
C THR A 229 16.12 8.48 -31.70
N VAL A 230 14.83 8.18 -31.74
CA VAL A 230 14.28 6.90 -31.33
C VAL A 230 13.72 6.16 -32.53
N LEU A 231 14.21 4.95 -32.77
CA LEU A 231 13.70 4.04 -33.78
C LEU A 231 12.63 3.14 -33.18
N VAL A 232 11.53 2.99 -33.89
CA VAL A 232 10.46 2.06 -33.56
C VAL A 232 10.34 1.02 -34.67
N GLY A 233 10.33 -0.27 -34.25
CA GLY A 233 10.11 -1.41 -35.14
C GLY A 233 8.87 -2.17 -34.70
N ILE A 234 7.99 -2.51 -35.64
CA ILE A 234 6.75 -3.21 -35.39
C ILE A 234 6.81 -4.57 -36.09
N LYS A 235 6.59 -5.63 -35.31
CA LYS A 235 6.61 -7.01 -35.76
C LYS A 235 5.32 -7.72 -35.47
N SER A 236 4.85 -8.53 -36.39
CA SER A 236 3.79 -9.51 -36.19
C SER A 236 4.36 -10.90 -36.41
N SER A 237 4.21 -11.78 -35.43
CA SER A 237 4.65 -13.19 -35.49
C SER A 237 6.09 -13.35 -36.05
N SER A 238 7.01 -12.48 -35.70
CA SER A 238 8.41 -12.40 -36.17
C SER A 238 8.65 -11.71 -37.55
N SER A 239 7.65 -11.35 -38.31
CA SER A 239 7.78 -10.58 -39.54
C SER A 239 7.75 -9.10 -39.23
N LEU A 240 8.70 -8.34 -39.80
CA LEU A 240 8.72 -6.89 -39.72
C LEU A 240 7.54 -6.32 -40.54
N VAL A 241 6.69 -5.54 -39.85
CA VAL A 241 5.53 -4.86 -40.45
C VAL A 241 5.90 -3.44 -40.82
N ASP A 242 6.58 -2.74 -39.90
CA ASP A 242 7.00 -1.37 -40.10
C ASP A 242 8.27 -1.05 -39.29
N PHE A 243 8.99 -0.03 -39.77
CA PHE A 243 10.18 0.47 -39.10
C PHE A 243 10.37 1.95 -39.42
N ALA A 244 10.32 2.79 -38.40
CA ALA A 244 10.41 4.24 -38.57
C ALA A 244 11.21 4.91 -37.44
N MET A 245 11.49 6.18 -37.67
CA MET A 245 12.02 7.09 -36.65
C MET A 245 10.87 7.88 -36.03
N MET A 246 10.74 7.85 -34.71
CA MET A 246 9.75 8.63 -34.00
C MET A 246 10.03 10.13 -34.10
N GLN A 247 9.01 10.91 -34.39
CA GLN A 247 9.12 12.36 -34.52
C GLN A 247 9.57 12.99 -33.18
N MET A 248 10.47 13.97 -33.26
CA MET A 248 10.91 14.74 -32.08
C MET A 248 9.90 15.84 -31.76
N GLY A 249 9.74 16.15 -30.51
CA GLY A 249 8.89 17.21 -30.01
C GLY A 249 8.57 17.10 -28.54
N GLU A 250 8.10 18.18 -27.90
CA GLU A 250 7.77 18.25 -26.48
C GLU A 250 6.32 17.84 -26.17
N GLY A 251 5.40 18.13 -27.09
CA GLY A 251 3.97 17.87 -26.96
C GLY A 251 3.61 16.40 -27.15
N PRO A 252 2.36 16.03 -26.82
CA PRO A 252 1.82 14.72 -27.21
C PRO A 252 1.78 14.57 -28.74
N MET A 253 2.16 13.40 -29.21
CA MET A 253 2.24 13.00 -30.61
C MET A 253 1.70 11.59 -30.76
N GLU A 254 1.28 11.25 -31.98
CA GLU A 254 0.85 9.92 -32.34
C GLU A 254 1.74 9.35 -33.44
N TYR A 255 2.00 8.05 -33.37
CA TYR A 255 2.52 7.24 -34.43
C TYR A 255 1.57 6.09 -34.73
N SER A 256 0.98 6.05 -35.89
CA SER A 256 -0.04 5.08 -36.28
C SER A 256 0.43 4.21 -37.43
N VAL A 257 0.19 2.90 -37.33
CA VAL A 257 0.62 1.90 -38.32
C VAL A 257 -0.52 0.91 -38.58
N PRO A 258 -0.94 0.80 -39.86
CA PRO A 258 -1.84 -0.26 -40.27
C PRO A 258 -1.19 -1.64 -40.09
N LEU A 259 -1.95 -2.58 -39.55
CA LEU A 259 -1.51 -3.95 -39.34
C LEU A 259 -2.27 -4.93 -40.25
N PRO A 260 -1.65 -6.03 -40.69
CA PRO A 260 -2.33 -7.04 -41.51
C PRO A 260 -3.18 -7.98 -40.64
N SER A 261 -4.25 -7.48 -40.01
CA SER A 261 -5.16 -8.26 -39.10
C SER A 261 -4.45 -9.35 -38.32
N VAL A 262 -3.84 -8.99 -37.20
CA VAL A 262 -2.93 -9.85 -36.46
C VAL A 262 -3.45 -10.08 -35.02
N SER A 263 -3.05 -11.20 -34.39
CA SER A 263 -3.38 -11.56 -33.02
C SER A 263 -2.24 -11.32 -32.02
N GLU A 264 -1.05 -10.97 -32.50
CA GLU A 264 0.14 -10.71 -31.69
C GLU A 264 0.99 -9.62 -32.35
N VAL A 265 1.39 -8.64 -31.56
CA VAL A 265 2.29 -7.55 -32.00
C VAL A 265 3.44 -7.43 -31.00
N THR A 266 4.64 -7.24 -31.55
CA THR A 266 5.83 -6.85 -30.81
C THR A 266 6.27 -5.47 -31.30
N VAL A 267 6.35 -4.51 -30.38
CA VAL A 267 6.88 -3.17 -30.63
C VAL A 267 8.29 -3.08 -30.02
N GLU A 268 9.25 -2.73 -30.85
CA GLU A 268 10.66 -2.60 -30.47
C GLU A 268 11.06 -1.13 -30.50
N PHE A 269 11.70 -0.65 -29.45
CA PHE A 269 12.21 0.71 -29.36
C PHE A 269 13.73 0.70 -29.24
N THR A 270 14.40 1.61 -29.93
CA THR A 270 15.86 1.76 -29.84
C THR A 270 16.22 3.24 -29.81
N GLY A 271 16.81 3.71 -28.71
CA GLY A 271 17.20 5.11 -28.52
C GLY A 271 18.15 5.30 -27.35
N ARG A 272 18.73 6.48 -27.20
CA ARG A 272 19.57 6.86 -26.07
C ARG A 272 18.75 7.48 -24.94
N ASN A 273 17.70 8.19 -25.33
CA ASN A 273 16.76 8.80 -24.40
C ASN A 273 15.35 8.39 -24.82
N SER A 274 14.62 7.76 -23.90
CA SER A 274 13.23 7.33 -24.13
C SER A 274 12.32 8.55 -24.25
N PRO A 275 11.40 8.60 -25.22
CA PRO A 275 10.25 9.48 -25.09
C PRO A 275 9.35 9.03 -23.92
N ASP A 276 8.41 9.88 -23.55
CA ASP A 276 7.32 9.52 -22.66
C ASP A 276 6.27 8.77 -23.46
N ILE A 277 6.14 7.47 -23.27
CA ILE A 277 5.11 6.65 -23.91
C ILE A 277 3.87 6.68 -23.01
N TYR A 278 2.79 7.32 -23.48
CA TYR A 278 1.54 7.46 -22.75
C TYR A 278 0.66 6.22 -22.85
N ALA A 279 0.54 5.65 -24.05
CA ALA A 279 -0.23 4.44 -24.31
C ALA A 279 0.17 3.82 -25.67
N LEU A 280 -0.08 2.53 -25.79
CA LEU A 280 -0.21 1.82 -27.07
C LEU A 280 -1.70 1.52 -27.25
N SER A 281 -2.27 1.65 -28.44
CA SER A 281 -3.64 1.23 -28.72
C SER A 281 -3.65 0.23 -29.87
N LEU A 282 -4.28 -0.92 -29.64
CA LEU A 282 -4.52 -1.92 -30.67
C LEU A 282 -6.01 -1.96 -30.95
N GLU A 283 -6.40 -1.64 -32.16
CA GLU A 283 -7.80 -1.34 -32.46
C GLU A 283 -8.13 -1.57 -33.94
N SER A 284 -9.42 -1.62 -34.25
CA SER A 284 -9.94 -1.50 -35.60
C SER A 284 -10.20 -0.05 -35.98
N THR A 285 -10.16 0.27 -37.25
CA THR A 285 -10.44 1.61 -37.78
C THR A 285 -11.93 1.97 -37.74
N THR A 286 -12.81 1.01 -37.51
CA THR A 286 -14.27 1.18 -37.42
C THR A 286 -14.82 0.42 -36.24
N GLY A 287 -16.09 0.66 -35.89
CA GLY A 287 -16.78 -0.02 -34.79
C GLY A 287 -16.43 0.50 -33.40
N VAL A 288 -16.68 -0.28 -32.35
CA VAL A 288 -16.62 0.18 -30.97
C VAL A 288 -15.29 -0.20 -30.30
N ILE A 289 -14.62 0.81 -29.76
CA ILE A 289 -13.42 0.69 -28.92
C ILE A 289 -13.78 1.05 -27.48
N VAL A 290 -13.48 0.15 -26.55
CA VAL A 290 -13.66 0.38 -25.11
C VAL A 290 -12.32 0.27 -24.43
N ASP A 291 -11.80 1.41 -23.97
CA ASP A 291 -10.52 1.49 -23.28
C ASP A 291 -10.69 1.22 -21.78
N ASN A 292 -9.88 0.34 -21.22
CA ASN A 292 -9.85 0.04 -19.80
C ASN A 292 -8.70 0.77 -19.11
N VAL A 293 -9.00 1.76 -18.27
CA VAL A 293 -7.99 2.57 -17.55
C VAL A 293 -8.17 2.44 -16.04
N PRO A 294 -7.66 1.35 -15.44
CA PRO A 294 -7.73 1.15 -13.99
C PRO A 294 -6.70 2.03 -13.27
N VAL A 295 -7.16 2.75 -12.24
CA VAL A 295 -6.33 3.56 -11.33
C VAL A 295 -6.48 3.00 -9.92
N ARG A 296 -5.73 1.95 -9.64
CA ARG A 296 -5.81 1.20 -8.38
C ARG A 296 -5.57 2.11 -7.18
N GLY A 297 -6.40 1.99 -6.14
CA GLY A 297 -6.28 2.79 -4.92
C GLY A 297 -6.78 4.24 -5.02
N SER A 298 -7.20 4.68 -6.22
CA SER A 298 -7.68 6.02 -6.47
C SER A 298 -9.12 6.24 -5.97
N ALA A 299 -9.37 7.48 -5.56
CA ALA A 299 -10.72 8.00 -5.33
C ALA A 299 -11.29 8.73 -6.57
N GLY A 300 -10.55 8.79 -7.68
CA GLY A 300 -10.91 9.52 -8.91
C GLY A 300 -10.68 11.02 -8.82
N LEU A 301 -9.73 11.47 -8.01
CA LEU A 301 -9.47 12.89 -7.77
C LEU A 301 -8.13 13.39 -8.31
N GLU A 302 -7.43 12.60 -9.13
CA GLU A 302 -6.06 12.85 -9.53
C GLU A 302 -5.92 13.60 -10.88
N PHE A 303 -6.95 13.62 -11.73
CA PHE A 303 -6.86 14.21 -13.08
C PHE A 303 -6.41 15.68 -13.04
N VAL A 304 -7.03 16.51 -12.22
CA VAL A 304 -6.68 17.95 -12.07
C VAL A 304 -5.27 18.21 -11.53
N MET A 305 -4.59 17.16 -11.04
CA MET A 305 -3.22 17.26 -10.55
C MET A 305 -2.19 17.01 -11.65
N THR A 306 -2.64 16.67 -12.85
CA THR A 306 -1.81 16.46 -14.04
C THR A 306 -1.82 17.69 -14.95
N ASP A 307 -0.79 17.82 -15.76
CA ASP A 307 -0.75 18.84 -16.81
C ASP A 307 -1.76 18.49 -17.91
N ILE A 308 -2.79 19.32 -18.05
CA ILE A 308 -3.91 19.09 -18.98
C ILE A 308 -3.45 18.90 -20.43
N ARG A 309 -2.32 19.52 -20.81
CA ARG A 309 -1.77 19.40 -22.18
C ARG A 309 -1.47 17.94 -22.57
N GLY A 310 -1.15 17.08 -21.58
CA GLY A 310 -0.97 15.65 -21.81
C GLY A 310 -2.26 14.95 -22.26
N PHE A 311 -3.39 15.34 -21.66
CA PHE A 311 -4.71 14.82 -22.04
C PHE A 311 -5.24 15.48 -23.31
N GLU A 312 -5.22 16.81 -23.42
CA GLU A 312 -5.69 17.56 -24.58
C GLU A 312 -5.04 17.05 -25.88
N GLY A 313 -3.70 16.87 -25.86
CA GLY A 313 -3.00 16.37 -27.03
C GLY A 313 -3.37 14.93 -27.41
N CYS A 314 -3.42 14.00 -26.45
CA CYS A 314 -3.84 12.62 -26.74
C CYS A 314 -5.33 12.53 -27.12
N TYR A 315 -6.19 13.32 -26.51
CA TYR A 315 -7.64 13.29 -26.78
C TYR A 315 -8.01 13.93 -28.12
N SER A 316 -7.18 14.85 -28.64
CA SER A 316 -7.36 15.38 -30.00
C SER A 316 -7.32 14.28 -31.06
N ASP A 317 -6.52 13.22 -30.81
CA ASP A 317 -6.33 12.10 -31.70
C ASP A 317 -7.22 10.90 -31.35
N LEU A 318 -7.45 10.64 -30.04
CA LEU A 318 -8.33 9.58 -29.56
C LEU A 318 -9.82 9.88 -29.79
N LYS A 319 -10.25 11.14 -29.66
CA LYS A 319 -11.63 11.63 -29.85
C LYS A 319 -12.66 10.79 -29.09
N PRO A 320 -12.62 10.78 -27.74
CA PRO A 320 -13.57 9.98 -26.97
C PRO A 320 -15.00 10.46 -27.17
N ASP A 321 -15.92 9.54 -27.46
CA ASP A 321 -17.37 9.80 -27.56
C ASP A 321 -18.04 9.80 -26.18
N ILE A 322 -17.56 9.00 -25.23
CA ILE A 322 -18.02 8.96 -23.84
C ILE A 322 -16.84 8.64 -22.91
N ILE A 323 -16.83 9.27 -21.72
CA ILE A 323 -15.87 8.99 -20.65
C ILE A 323 -16.64 8.53 -19.39
N PHE A 324 -16.35 7.31 -18.92
CA PHE A 324 -16.87 6.79 -17.66
C PHE A 324 -15.90 7.04 -16.50
N LEU A 325 -16.42 7.40 -15.33
CA LEU A 325 -15.69 7.51 -14.06
C LEU A 325 -16.36 6.60 -13.01
N HIS A 326 -15.76 5.46 -12.73
CA HIS A 326 -16.25 4.43 -11.82
C HIS A 326 -15.33 4.31 -10.59
N PHE A 327 -15.54 5.19 -9.63
CA PHE A 327 -14.72 5.29 -8.42
C PHE A 327 -15.62 5.29 -7.19
N GLY A 328 -15.00 5.13 -6.01
CA GLY A 328 -15.68 5.30 -4.73
C GLY A 328 -15.31 4.25 -3.68
N LEU A 329 -14.87 3.04 -4.06
CA LEU A 329 -14.51 2.00 -3.09
C LEU A 329 -13.42 2.47 -2.11
N ASN A 330 -12.46 3.25 -2.60
CA ASN A 330 -11.36 3.75 -1.76
C ASN A 330 -11.77 4.91 -0.83
N VAL A 331 -12.97 5.48 -1.03
CA VAL A 331 -13.55 6.51 -0.17
C VAL A 331 -14.30 5.89 1.02
N VAL A 332 -14.88 4.69 0.83
CA VAL A 332 -15.78 4.04 1.80
C VAL A 332 -15.12 3.83 3.16
N ARG A 333 -13.83 3.46 3.18
CA ARG A 333 -13.10 3.18 4.44
C ARG A 333 -12.87 4.44 5.29
N ASN A 334 -12.99 5.64 4.72
CA ASN A 334 -12.90 6.90 5.41
C ASN A 334 -14.32 7.36 5.80
N VAL A 335 -14.86 6.81 6.86
CA VAL A 335 -16.23 7.06 7.32
C VAL A 335 -16.35 8.49 7.83
N ARG A 336 -17.21 9.28 7.17
CA ARG A 336 -17.55 10.67 7.52
C ARG A 336 -19.07 10.86 7.52
N SER A 337 -19.54 11.88 8.20
CA SER A 337 -20.94 12.31 8.15
C SER A 337 -21.31 12.91 6.80
N GLU A 338 -20.39 13.64 6.17
CA GLU A 338 -20.59 14.36 4.92
C GLU A 338 -19.41 14.18 3.97
N TYR A 339 -19.70 14.18 2.65
CA TYR A 339 -18.72 13.99 1.59
C TYR A 339 -18.63 15.18 0.62
N HIS A 340 -18.90 16.37 1.12
CA HIS A 340 -18.84 17.60 0.31
C HIS A 340 -17.48 17.81 -0.38
N TYR A 341 -16.36 17.48 0.29
CA TYR A 341 -15.03 17.53 -0.32
C TYR A 341 -14.90 16.60 -1.54
N TYR A 342 -15.56 15.42 -1.48
CA TYR A 342 -15.54 14.44 -2.56
C TYR A 342 -16.42 14.90 -3.72
N GLU A 343 -17.60 15.44 -3.43
CA GLU A 343 -18.48 16.08 -4.39
C GLU A 343 -17.75 17.19 -5.17
N GLU A 344 -17.16 18.17 -4.47
CA GLU A 344 -16.40 19.25 -5.11
C GLU A 344 -15.18 18.75 -5.89
N GLY A 345 -14.50 17.75 -5.34
CA GLY A 345 -13.41 17.08 -6.01
C GLY A 345 -13.84 16.49 -7.37
N LEU A 346 -14.93 15.73 -7.40
CA LEU A 346 -15.46 15.11 -8.61
C LEU A 346 -15.94 16.15 -9.64
N VAL A 347 -16.59 17.24 -9.22
CA VAL A 347 -16.98 18.34 -10.13
C VAL A 347 -15.75 18.89 -10.87
N LYS A 348 -14.63 19.07 -10.18
CA LYS A 348 -13.37 19.53 -10.80
C LYS A 348 -12.83 18.50 -11.81
N GLN A 349 -12.90 17.19 -11.49
CA GLN A 349 -12.42 16.14 -12.39
C GLN A 349 -13.27 16.07 -13.67
N VAL A 350 -14.60 16.10 -13.54
CA VAL A 350 -15.51 16.11 -14.69
C VAL A 350 -15.23 17.31 -15.59
N ASN A 351 -15.13 18.52 -15.02
CA ASN A 351 -14.85 19.73 -15.79
C ASN A 351 -13.47 19.68 -16.49
N TYR A 352 -12.46 19.09 -15.82
CA TYR A 352 -11.15 18.85 -16.41
C TYR A 352 -11.23 17.94 -17.63
N LEU A 353 -11.90 16.80 -17.52
CA LEU A 353 -12.04 15.82 -18.60
C LEU A 353 -12.88 16.36 -19.77
N LYS A 354 -13.99 17.06 -19.49
CA LYS A 354 -14.77 17.74 -20.51
C LYS A 354 -13.93 18.76 -21.29
N ARG A 355 -13.15 19.56 -20.58
CA ARG A 355 -12.24 20.50 -21.22
C ARG A 355 -11.19 19.79 -22.06
N ALA A 356 -10.53 18.77 -21.52
CA ALA A 356 -9.46 18.05 -22.21
C ALA A 356 -9.95 17.31 -23.46
N SER A 357 -11.19 16.82 -23.47
CA SER A 357 -11.79 16.06 -24.56
C SER A 357 -12.56 16.93 -25.60
N GLY A 358 -12.57 18.24 -25.42
CA GLY A 358 -13.37 19.11 -26.28
C GLY A 358 -14.89 18.97 -26.08
N GLY A 359 -15.33 18.54 -24.91
CA GLY A 359 -16.74 18.44 -24.52
C GLY A 359 -17.36 17.06 -24.54
N ALA A 360 -16.59 16.00 -24.60
CA ALA A 360 -17.14 14.63 -24.51
C ALA A 360 -18.02 14.44 -23.26
N PRO A 361 -19.17 13.77 -23.38
CA PRO A 361 -20.01 13.43 -22.24
C PRO A 361 -19.25 12.61 -21.21
N VAL A 362 -19.46 12.94 -19.93
CA VAL A 362 -18.89 12.21 -18.80
C VAL A 362 -20.02 11.54 -18.03
N VAL A 363 -19.86 10.28 -17.70
CA VAL A 363 -20.79 9.48 -16.88
C VAL A 363 -20.13 9.14 -15.56
N LEU A 364 -20.69 9.60 -14.46
CA LEU A 364 -20.28 9.16 -13.12
C LEU A 364 -21.03 7.87 -12.77
N VAL A 365 -20.28 6.80 -12.56
CA VAL A 365 -20.79 5.52 -12.04
C VAL A 365 -20.63 5.53 -10.53
N SER A 366 -21.71 5.30 -9.78
CA SER A 366 -21.66 5.35 -8.33
C SER A 366 -20.80 4.22 -7.74
N VAL A 367 -20.36 4.43 -6.51
CA VAL A 367 -19.76 3.38 -5.70
C VAL A 367 -20.70 2.16 -5.60
N THR A 368 -20.16 0.95 -5.70
CA THR A 368 -20.89 -0.31 -5.47
C THR A 368 -21.09 -0.57 -3.97
N ASP A 369 -22.06 -1.39 -3.60
CA ASP A 369 -22.19 -1.85 -2.23
C ASP A 369 -20.97 -2.68 -1.82
N MET A 370 -20.55 -2.58 -0.56
CA MET A 370 -19.45 -3.36 -0.03
C MET A 370 -19.61 -3.61 1.48
N ALA A 371 -18.95 -4.67 1.95
CA ALA A 371 -18.86 -4.99 3.36
C ALA A 371 -17.44 -5.47 3.70
N LEU A 372 -17.11 -5.47 4.96
CA LEU A 372 -15.86 -6.04 5.47
C LEU A 372 -16.19 -7.32 6.23
N ARG A 373 -15.51 -8.42 5.88
CA ARG A 373 -15.54 -9.62 6.70
C ARG A 373 -14.46 -9.52 7.76
N ASP A 374 -14.87 -9.46 9.02
CA ASP A 374 -13.99 -9.45 10.19
C ASP A 374 -14.26 -10.73 11.00
N ASN A 375 -13.45 -11.77 10.77
CA ASN A 375 -13.68 -13.14 11.26
C ASN A 375 -15.08 -13.65 10.87
N ASP A 376 -15.95 -13.96 11.85
CA ASP A 376 -17.31 -14.46 11.62
C ASP A 376 -18.37 -13.34 11.55
N THR A 377 -17.97 -12.09 11.70
CA THR A 377 -18.88 -10.94 11.60
C THR A 377 -18.73 -10.23 10.26
N ILE A 378 -19.87 -9.80 9.71
CA ILE A 378 -19.92 -8.98 8.50
C ILE A 378 -20.27 -7.56 8.91
N ARG A 379 -19.33 -6.64 8.71
CA ARG A 379 -19.51 -5.22 8.99
C ARG A 379 -19.90 -4.51 7.70
N ARG A 380 -21.07 -3.90 7.66
CA ARG A 380 -21.51 -3.02 6.58
C ARG A 380 -20.94 -1.61 6.81
N PHE A 381 -20.80 -0.86 5.73
CA PHE A 381 -20.37 0.52 5.78
C PHE A 381 -21.60 1.45 5.70
N PRO A 382 -21.91 2.24 6.75
CA PRO A 382 -23.11 3.08 6.78
C PRO A 382 -23.01 4.29 5.85
N ASN A 383 -21.81 4.64 5.41
CA ASN A 383 -21.49 5.84 4.63
C ASN A 383 -21.56 5.65 3.10
N ILE A 384 -21.80 4.44 2.58
CA ILE A 384 -21.89 4.19 1.13
C ILE A 384 -22.96 5.07 0.51
N ARG A 385 -24.13 5.16 1.12
CA ARG A 385 -25.22 6.01 0.65
C ARG A 385 -24.80 7.46 0.53
N ALA A 386 -24.12 8.02 1.55
CA ALA A 386 -23.65 9.41 1.54
C ALA A 386 -22.61 9.68 0.43
N ILE A 387 -21.72 8.70 0.16
CA ILE A 387 -20.77 8.79 -0.95
C ILE A 387 -21.50 8.77 -2.29
N ARG A 388 -22.43 7.85 -2.47
CA ARG A 388 -23.26 7.73 -3.69
C ARG A 388 -24.07 9.03 -3.92
N ASP A 389 -24.66 9.60 -2.87
CA ASP A 389 -25.42 10.83 -2.97
C ASP A 389 -24.50 12.03 -3.32
N ALA A 390 -23.29 12.09 -2.77
CA ALA A 390 -22.26 13.08 -3.16
C ALA A 390 -21.87 12.95 -4.65
N GLN A 391 -21.71 11.71 -5.16
CA GLN A 391 -21.43 11.44 -6.57
C GLN A 391 -22.60 11.91 -7.46
N LYS A 392 -23.85 11.65 -7.05
CA LYS A 392 -25.06 12.09 -7.77
C LYS A 392 -25.17 13.62 -7.84
N VAL A 393 -24.90 14.30 -6.72
CA VAL A 393 -24.89 15.78 -6.69
C VAL A 393 -23.77 16.32 -7.56
N ALA A 394 -22.57 15.71 -7.49
CA ALA A 394 -21.43 16.10 -8.34
C ALA A 394 -21.77 15.98 -9.84
N ALA A 395 -22.44 14.91 -10.23
CA ALA A 395 -22.90 14.71 -11.62
C ALA A 395 -23.84 15.86 -12.04
N THR A 396 -24.86 16.17 -11.24
CA THR A 396 -25.81 17.25 -11.52
C THR A 396 -25.11 18.61 -11.63
N ARG A 397 -24.22 18.94 -10.69
CA ARG A 397 -23.49 20.23 -10.66
C ARG A 397 -22.51 20.41 -11.83
N SER A 398 -21.92 19.32 -12.29
CA SER A 398 -20.94 19.33 -13.40
C SER A 398 -21.58 19.10 -14.78
N GLY A 399 -22.90 18.84 -14.83
CA GLY A 399 -23.60 18.44 -16.04
C GLY A 399 -23.11 17.10 -16.60
N ALA A 400 -22.57 16.23 -15.74
CA ALA A 400 -22.29 14.82 -16.07
C ALA A 400 -23.56 13.99 -15.96
N GLU A 401 -23.59 12.86 -16.62
CA GLU A 401 -24.63 11.87 -16.40
C GLU A 401 -24.29 11.02 -15.18
N PHE A 402 -25.30 10.39 -14.56
CA PHE A 402 -25.11 9.56 -13.37
C PHE A 402 -25.73 8.19 -13.57
N TRP A 403 -24.91 7.14 -13.36
CA TRP A 403 -25.40 5.75 -13.34
C TRP A 403 -25.22 5.16 -11.94
N ASP A 404 -26.31 4.67 -11.37
CA ASP A 404 -26.35 4.24 -9.99
C ASP A 404 -26.04 2.75 -9.85
N ALA A 405 -24.74 2.42 -9.72
CA ALA A 405 -24.30 1.03 -9.53
C ALA A 405 -24.83 0.45 -8.21
N TRP A 406 -24.85 1.25 -7.13
CA TRP A 406 -25.34 0.81 -5.84
C TRP A 406 -26.82 0.43 -5.84
N GLU A 407 -27.66 1.28 -6.41
CA GLU A 407 -29.08 0.99 -6.56
C GLU A 407 -29.31 -0.16 -7.53
N SER A 408 -28.54 -0.20 -8.62
CA SER A 408 -28.57 -1.30 -9.60
C SER A 408 -28.23 -2.66 -8.97
N MET A 409 -27.41 -2.70 -7.92
CA MET A 409 -27.14 -3.92 -7.17
C MET A 409 -28.28 -4.34 -6.24
N GLY A 410 -29.20 -3.43 -5.89
CA GLY A 410 -30.27 -3.61 -4.91
C GLY A 410 -30.10 -2.80 -3.62
N GLY A 411 -29.21 -1.78 -3.61
CA GLY A 411 -29.01 -0.87 -2.49
C GLY A 411 -28.31 -1.47 -1.28
N PRO A 412 -28.71 -1.09 -0.06
CA PRO A 412 -27.96 -1.43 1.15
C PRO A 412 -27.95 -2.93 1.45
N GLY A 413 -26.77 -3.53 1.53
CA GLY A 413 -26.57 -4.94 1.84
C GLY A 413 -26.67 -5.85 0.63
N SER A 414 -26.83 -5.30 -0.57
CA SER A 414 -26.89 -6.07 -1.81
C SER A 414 -25.63 -6.89 -2.06
N ILE A 415 -24.45 -6.45 -1.59
CA ILE A 415 -23.19 -7.21 -1.72
C ILE A 415 -23.30 -8.62 -1.12
N LEU A 416 -24.10 -8.80 -0.04
CA LEU A 416 -24.31 -10.10 0.58
C LEU A 416 -25.25 -10.97 -0.25
N THR A 417 -26.30 -10.38 -0.82
CA THR A 417 -27.20 -11.05 -1.77
C THR A 417 -26.42 -11.51 -2.99
N TRP A 418 -25.53 -10.64 -3.51
CA TRP A 418 -24.66 -10.95 -4.63
C TRP A 418 -23.62 -12.03 -4.28
N TYR A 419 -23.09 -12.04 -3.06
CA TYR A 419 -22.20 -13.09 -2.61
C TYR A 419 -22.87 -14.47 -2.52
N ASN A 420 -24.14 -14.51 -2.07
CA ASN A 420 -24.91 -15.74 -1.93
C ASN A 420 -25.59 -16.21 -3.24
N HIS A 421 -25.52 -15.39 -4.30
CA HIS A 421 -26.02 -15.77 -5.62
C HIS A 421 -25.29 -16.99 -6.18
N LYS A 422 -25.89 -17.73 -7.08
CA LYS A 422 -25.31 -18.92 -7.73
C LYS A 422 -25.34 -18.77 -9.25
N PRO A 423 -24.19 -18.56 -9.91
CA PRO A 423 -22.83 -18.38 -9.35
C PRO A 423 -22.71 -17.06 -8.55
N PRO A 424 -21.76 -16.97 -7.59
CA PRO A 424 -21.59 -15.75 -6.80
C PRO A 424 -21.24 -14.55 -7.67
N LEU A 425 -21.95 -13.43 -7.46
CA LEU A 425 -21.73 -12.15 -8.18
C LEU A 425 -20.73 -11.23 -7.43
N SER A 426 -20.40 -11.57 -6.18
CA SER A 426 -19.40 -10.86 -5.38
C SER A 426 -18.26 -11.79 -5.01
N SER A 427 -17.05 -11.25 -4.91
CA SER A 427 -15.87 -11.94 -4.40
C SER A 427 -15.99 -12.20 -2.89
N LYS A 428 -15.15 -13.11 -2.38
CA LYS A 428 -15.14 -13.49 -0.95
C LYS A 428 -14.78 -12.35 -0.01
N ASP A 429 -14.10 -11.32 -0.51
CA ASP A 429 -13.72 -10.13 0.23
C ASP A 429 -14.89 -9.16 0.46
N LEU A 430 -16.07 -9.41 -0.15
CA LEU A 430 -17.27 -8.57 -0.07
C LEU A 430 -17.01 -7.09 -0.45
N THR A 431 -15.97 -6.85 -1.21
CA THR A 431 -15.56 -5.52 -1.69
C THR A 431 -15.59 -5.48 -3.21
N HIS A 432 -15.00 -6.50 -3.83
CA HIS A 432 -14.92 -6.60 -5.28
C HIS A 432 -16.00 -7.53 -5.83
N LEU A 433 -16.43 -7.28 -7.04
CA LEU A 433 -17.35 -8.15 -7.76
C LEU A 433 -16.59 -9.38 -8.32
N SER A 434 -17.28 -10.48 -8.50
CA SER A 434 -16.78 -11.64 -9.28
C SER A 434 -16.77 -11.31 -10.77
N ASN A 435 -16.30 -12.24 -11.60
CA ASN A 435 -16.42 -12.08 -13.06
C ASN A 435 -17.88 -11.99 -13.50
N GLU A 436 -18.74 -12.86 -12.96
CA GLU A 436 -20.18 -12.88 -13.24
C GLU A 436 -20.85 -11.59 -12.75
N GLY A 437 -20.42 -11.06 -11.60
CA GLY A 437 -20.92 -9.78 -11.08
C GLY A 437 -20.50 -8.59 -11.94
N THR A 438 -19.25 -8.58 -12.43
CA THR A 438 -18.79 -7.53 -13.36
C THR A 438 -19.49 -7.62 -14.72
N ASP A 439 -19.76 -8.83 -15.22
CA ASP A 439 -20.53 -9.06 -16.44
C ASP A 439 -21.98 -8.57 -16.27
N THR A 440 -22.59 -8.79 -15.08
CA THR A 440 -23.94 -8.27 -14.75
C THR A 440 -23.97 -6.74 -14.75
N ILE A 441 -22.98 -6.07 -14.14
CA ILE A 441 -22.89 -4.61 -14.15
C ILE A 441 -22.71 -4.09 -15.58
N ALA A 442 -21.83 -4.72 -16.37
CA ALA A 442 -21.60 -4.34 -17.77
C ALA A 442 -22.86 -4.46 -18.62
N ALA A 443 -23.61 -5.56 -18.50
CA ALA A 443 -24.88 -5.76 -19.21
C ALA A 443 -25.93 -4.70 -18.85
N ARG A 444 -26.01 -4.28 -17.57
CA ARG A 444 -26.91 -3.22 -17.12
C ARG A 444 -26.49 -1.84 -17.63
N ILE A 445 -25.18 -1.54 -17.68
CA ILE A 445 -24.65 -0.33 -18.30
C ILE A 445 -24.96 -0.33 -19.80
N TYR A 446 -24.72 -1.45 -20.48
CA TYR A 446 -25.07 -1.63 -21.90
C TYR A 446 -26.54 -1.35 -22.16
N SER A 447 -27.43 -1.97 -21.39
CA SER A 447 -28.90 -1.74 -21.51
C SER A 447 -29.22 -0.25 -21.35
N SER A 448 -28.59 0.45 -20.40
CA SER A 448 -28.81 1.89 -20.19
C SER A 448 -28.28 2.75 -21.36
N LEU A 449 -27.20 2.34 -22.02
CA LEU A 449 -26.66 3.02 -23.20
C LEU A 449 -27.56 2.80 -24.44
N MET A 450 -28.16 1.63 -24.60
CA MET A 450 -28.87 1.23 -25.78
C MET A 450 -30.38 1.59 -25.77
N ILE A 451 -30.97 1.94 -24.62
CA ILE A 451 -32.36 2.42 -24.55
C ILE A 451 -32.45 3.83 -25.15
N PRO A 452 -33.30 4.05 -26.21
CA PRO A 452 -33.56 5.36 -26.78
C PRO A 452 -34.15 6.32 -25.73
N ARG A 453 -33.51 7.48 -25.56
CA ARG A 453 -34.05 8.55 -24.73
C ARG A 453 -34.55 9.67 -25.62
N PRO A 454 -35.81 10.18 -25.45
CA PRO A 454 -36.27 11.35 -26.19
C PRO A 454 -35.35 12.54 -25.91
N ALA A 455 -35.05 13.33 -26.95
CA ALA A 455 -34.29 14.55 -26.80
C ALA A 455 -34.89 15.42 -25.67
N PRO A 456 -34.08 16.06 -24.80
CA PRO A 456 -34.63 16.99 -23.83
C PRO A 456 -35.49 18.01 -24.54
N ALA A 457 -36.71 18.25 -24.03
CA ALA A 457 -37.54 19.32 -24.53
C ALA A 457 -36.69 20.59 -24.58
N PRO A 458 -36.73 21.37 -25.70
CA PRO A 458 -35.94 22.58 -25.80
C PRO A 458 -36.18 23.40 -24.53
N ALA A 459 -35.10 23.75 -23.83
CA ALA A 459 -35.18 24.55 -22.61
C ALA A 459 -36.07 25.75 -22.93
N LEU A 460 -37.16 25.88 -22.17
CA LEU A 460 -37.99 27.10 -22.29
C LEU A 460 -37.06 28.27 -22.22
N VAL A 461 -36.94 28.97 -23.33
CA VAL A 461 -36.12 30.19 -23.45
C VAL A 461 -36.51 31.06 -22.26
N GLN A 462 -35.62 31.23 -21.34
CA GLN A 462 -35.85 32.22 -20.28
C GLN A 462 -36.11 33.57 -21.00
N PRO A 463 -37.17 34.31 -20.60
CA PRO A 463 -37.46 35.58 -21.25
C PRO A 463 -36.22 36.44 -21.18
N SER A 464 -35.87 37.08 -22.32
CA SER A 464 -34.72 37.92 -22.47
C SER A 464 -34.70 38.97 -21.33
N GLN A 465 -33.56 39.37 -20.88
CA GLN A 465 -33.35 40.34 -19.79
C GLN A 465 -34.21 41.59 -19.93
N SER A 466 -34.59 41.98 -21.16
CA SER A 466 -35.48 43.11 -21.45
C SER A 466 -36.92 42.96 -20.87
N VAL A 467 -37.40 41.72 -20.63
CA VAL A 467 -38.73 41.50 -20.00
C VAL A 467 -38.59 41.44 -18.48
N ALA A 468 -37.49 40.99 -17.98
CA ALA A 468 -37.19 41.01 -16.53
C ALA A 468 -36.99 42.44 -16.02
N ASP A 469 -36.39 43.34 -16.81
CA ASP A 469 -36.21 44.74 -16.46
C ASP A 469 -37.53 45.54 -16.47
N SER A 470 -38.47 45.18 -17.34
CA SER A 470 -39.79 45.82 -17.35
C SER A 470 -40.73 45.43 -16.20
N VAL A 471 -40.54 44.17 -15.67
CA VAL A 471 -41.27 43.69 -14.49
C VAL A 471 -40.65 44.22 -13.21
N SER A 472 -39.32 44.43 -13.16
CA SER A 472 -38.62 44.99 -12.01
C SER A 472 -38.82 46.52 -11.89
N ALA A 473 -39.03 47.23 -12.99
CA ALA A 473 -39.36 48.66 -12.96
C ALA A 473 -40.79 48.91 -12.41
N GLY A 474 -41.76 48.01 -12.76
CA GLY A 474 -43.14 48.11 -12.24
C GLY A 474 -43.27 47.75 -10.74
N LEU A 475 -42.33 47.04 -10.17
CA LEU A 475 -42.33 46.69 -8.72
C LEU A 475 -41.57 47.71 -7.88
N LYS A 476 -40.68 48.53 -8.46
CA LYS A 476 -39.99 49.62 -7.75
C LYS A 476 -40.93 50.82 -7.48
N ASP A 477 -41.81 51.16 -8.43
CA ASP A 477 -42.79 52.26 -8.23
C ASP A 477 -43.83 51.97 -7.15
N THR A 478 -44.04 50.70 -6.80
CA THR A 478 -44.95 50.30 -5.71
C THR A 478 -44.28 50.23 -4.34
N ALA A 479 -42.95 50.08 -4.32
CA ALA A 479 -42.18 50.04 -3.08
C ALA A 479 -41.83 51.44 -2.55
N ASP A 480 -41.52 52.37 -3.45
CA ASP A 480 -41.19 53.74 -3.06
C ASP A 480 -42.38 54.53 -2.53
N SER A 481 -43.62 54.12 -2.84
CA SER A 481 -44.85 54.73 -2.30
C SER A 481 -45.19 54.23 -0.89
N MET A 482 -44.62 53.18 -0.39
CA MET A 482 -44.82 52.66 0.97
C MET A 482 -43.73 53.06 1.99
N GLN A 483 -42.58 53.59 1.53
CA GLN A 483 -41.46 53.93 2.42
C GLN A 483 -41.43 55.38 2.88
N ALA A 484 -42.36 56.18 2.44
CA ALA A 484 -42.48 57.67 2.81
C ALA A 484 -43.25 57.96 4.10
N ARG A 485 -43.57 56.96 4.92
CA ARG A 485 -44.42 57.11 6.11
C ARG A 485 -43.85 56.68 7.46
N VAL A 486 -42.58 56.29 7.55
CA VAL A 486 -41.95 56.01 8.87
C VAL A 486 -40.51 56.56 8.88
N THR A 487 -40.32 57.88 9.15
CA THR A 487 -39.06 58.34 9.72
C THR A 487 -39.31 59.56 10.57
N ALA A 488 -39.06 59.46 11.83
CA ALA A 488 -38.74 60.56 12.76
C ALA A 488 -37.65 59.97 13.73
N GLN A 489 -36.47 60.34 13.57
CA GLN A 489 -35.34 60.88 14.35
C GLN A 489 -35.27 60.64 15.90
N PRO A 490 -34.15 60.93 16.62
CA PRO A 490 -32.77 61.25 16.21
C PRO A 490 -31.61 60.68 17.15
N ASP A 491 -30.37 61.09 16.77
CA ASP A 491 -29.18 61.45 17.57
C ASP A 491 -28.32 60.33 18.15
N THR A 492 -27.04 60.33 18.11
CA THR A 492 -25.87 61.20 18.17
C THR A 492 -24.59 60.44 17.95
N ALA A 493 -23.69 60.79 17.17
CA ALA A 493 -22.42 61.56 17.27
C ALA A 493 -21.17 60.67 17.66
N ILE A 494 -20.18 60.78 16.95
CA ILE A 494 -18.91 61.56 16.94
C ILE A 494 -17.64 60.65 16.82
N PHE A 495 -16.76 60.94 15.99
CA PHE A 495 -15.39 61.32 15.61
C PHE A 495 -14.65 60.22 14.81
N ALA A 496 -14.23 60.48 13.59
CA ALA A 496 -13.20 61.29 12.93
C ALA A 496 -11.77 60.80 13.31
N THR A 497 -10.82 60.63 12.47
CA THR A 497 -10.12 61.22 11.33
C THR A 497 -9.00 60.28 10.98
N GLY A 498 -8.46 60.08 9.87
CA GLY A 498 -8.05 60.86 8.71
C GLY A 498 -6.72 60.37 8.25
N GLN A 499 -6.53 60.26 7.05
CA GLN A 499 -5.66 60.79 6.00
C GLN A 499 -4.52 59.92 5.52
N ASP A 500 -4.62 59.57 4.25
CA ASP A 500 -3.55 59.48 3.25
C ASP A 500 -3.03 60.93 2.93
N PRO A 501 -1.92 61.23 2.28
CA PRO A 501 -1.40 60.62 1.07
C PRO A 501 0.13 60.76 0.82
N GLY A 502 0.60 60.26 -0.32
CA GLY A 502 1.70 60.96 -0.99
C GLY A 502 2.78 60.16 -1.68
N SER A 503 2.66 60.13 -2.95
CA SER A 503 3.62 59.82 -4.02
C SER A 503 5.00 60.51 -3.92
N ALA A 504 6.04 59.91 -4.46
CA ALA A 504 6.89 60.44 -5.54
C ALA A 504 8.15 59.65 -5.80
N ASP A 505 8.33 59.31 -7.04
CA ASP A 505 9.48 59.29 -7.95
C ASP A 505 10.90 59.57 -7.41
N GLY A 506 11.86 58.86 -8.04
CA GLY A 506 13.26 59.18 -8.00
C GLY A 506 14.20 58.10 -8.59
N THR A 507 14.38 58.16 -9.88
CA THR A 507 15.48 57.56 -10.66
C THR A 507 16.85 57.92 -10.15
N ALA A 508 17.83 57.01 -10.14
CA ALA A 508 19.18 57.22 -10.67
C ALA A 508 20.04 55.93 -10.68
N SER A 509 20.70 55.76 -11.76
CA SER A 509 21.78 54.87 -12.20
C SER A 509 23.03 54.88 -11.32
N GLY A 510 23.78 53.78 -11.33
CA GLY A 510 25.16 53.77 -10.88
C GLY A 510 25.76 52.35 -10.74
N GLU A 511 26.40 51.93 -11.79
CA GLU A 511 27.65 51.18 -11.90
C GLU A 511 28.05 50.01 -10.99
N GLU A 512 28.47 48.97 -11.69
CA GLU A 512 29.10 47.72 -11.32
C GLU A 512 30.37 47.93 -10.43
N THR A 513 30.53 47.01 -9.47
CA THR A 513 31.84 46.47 -9.11
C THR A 513 31.65 44.96 -8.78
N GLU A 514 32.23 44.12 -9.61
CA GLU A 514 32.54 42.72 -9.31
C GLU A 514 33.44 42.64 -8.09
N GLU A 515 33.03 41.92 -7.06
CA GLU A 515 33.93 41.31 -6.09
C GLU A 515 33.59 39.83 -5.91
N THR A 516 34.55 39.04 -6.32
CA THR A 516 34.65 37.59 -6.19
C THR A 516 34.50 37.14 -4.73
N GLY A 517 33.34 36.51 -4.42
CA GLY A 517 33.06 35.87 -3.14
C GLY A 517 32.49 34.45 -3.37
N ILE A 518 33.23 33.61 -4.11
CA ILE A 518 32.87 32.19 -4.25
C ILE A 518 33.72 31.38 -3.26
N SER A 519 33.21 31.09 -2.05
CA SER A 519 33.61 29.88 -1.29
C SER A 519 32.76 29.50 -0.09
N ASP A 520 31.91 30.36 0.49
CA ASP A 520 31.23 30.00 1.76
C ASP A 520 29.82 29.42 1.61
N GLY A 521 29.10 29.69 0.53
CA GLY A 521 27.75 29.19 0.31
C GLY A 521 27.66 27.64 0.07
N LYS A 522 28.70 27.05 -0.52
CA LYS A 522 28.75 25.58 -0.76
C LYS A 522 29.06 24.77 0.50
N LYS A 523 29.84 25.31 1.44
CA LYS A 523 30.15 24.60 2.71
C LYS A 523 28.91 24.54 3.63
N TYR A 524 28.13 25.60 3.72
CA TYR A 524 26.89 25.59 4.49
C TYR A 524 25.82 24.65 3.92
N SER A 525 25.75 24.51 2.61
CA SER A 525 24.82 23.56 1.93
C SER A 525 25.19 22.10 2.23
N ILE A 526 26.47 21.74 2.24
CA ILE A 526 26.92 20.37 2.54
C ILE A 526 26.71 20.02 4.02
N VAL A 527 27.03 20.94 4.93
CA VAL A 527 26.82 20.75 6.37
C VAL A 527 25.32 20.62 6.70
N SER A 528 24.45 21.45 6.10
CA SER A 528 23.00 21.35 6.30
C SER A 528 22.43 20.07 5.70
N GLN A 529 22.94 19.59 4.58
CA GLN A 529 22.57 18.29 3.99
C GLN A 529 23.01 17.13 4.88
N ILE A 530 24.24 17.17 5.44
CA ILE A 530 24.73 16.16 6.38
C ILE A 530 23.90 16.17 7.67
N ILE A 531 23.61 17.36 8.23
CA ILE A 531 22.76 17.49 9.44
C ILE A 531 21.35 16.99 9.14
N GLY A 532 20.76 17.34 8.01
CA GLY A 532 19.46 16.85 7.55
C GLY A 532 19.46 15.32 7.40
N TRP A 533 20.51 14.75 6.81
CA TRP A 533 20.66 13.31 6.69
C TRP A 533 20.82 12.62 8.05
N ILE A 534 21.66 13.16 8.94
CA ILE A 534 21.80 12.64 10.32
C ILE A 534 20.46 12.72 11.06
N ALA A 535 19.74 13.83 10.94
CA ALA A 535 18.43 13.98 11.56
C ALA A 535 17.42 12.96 11.00
N SER A 536 17.43 12.69 9.70
CA SER A 536 16.58 11.66 9.09
C SER A 536 16.93 10.25 9.53
N VAL A 537 18.22 9.94 9.71
CA VAL A 537 18.67 8.65 10.23
C VAL A 537 18.26 8.46 11.70
N LEU A 538 18.26 9.53 12.50
CA LEU A 538 17.89 9.47 13.91
C LEU A 538 16.37 9.48 14.15
N ARG A 539 15.57 9.97 13.22
CA ARG A 539 14.12 10.11 13.38
C ARG A 539 13.41 8.78 13.12
N TYR A 540 12.38 8.48 13.93
CA TYR A 540 11.47 7.36 13.66
C TYR A 540 10.61 7.69 12.42
N HIS A 541 10.55 6.75 11.48
CA HIS A 541 9.69 6.80 10.31
C HIS A 541 8.80 5.57 10.33
N PRO A 542 7.48 5.72 10.53
CA PRO A 542 6.56 4.57 10.60
C PRO A 542 6.51 3.77 9.29
N ASP A 543 6.74 4.43 8.16
CA ASP A 543 6.65 3.82 6.82
C ASP A 543 7.96 3.12 6.37
N GLN A 544 9.03 3.22 7.15
CA GLN A 544 10.33 2.60 6.82
C GLN A 544 10.67 1.53 7.85
N SER A 545 10.47 0.28 7.48
CA SER A 545 10.87 -0.85 8.32
C SER A 545 12.40 -0.88 8.49
N PHE A 546 12.88 -0.85 9.75
CA PHE A 546 14.30 -0.98 10.08
C PHE A 546 14.63 -2.43 10.44
N ILE A 547 14.88 -3.25 9.41
CA ILE A 547 15.09 -4.69 9.51
C ILE A 547 16.42 -5.10 8.86
N PHE A 548 16.85 -6.35 9.08
CA PHE A 548 18.14 -6.89 8.60
C PHE A 548 18.34 -6.87 7.08
N THR A 549 17.29 -6.79 6.30
CA THR A 549 17.34 -6.75 4.83
C THR A 549 17.62 -5.36 4.28
N THR A 550 17.52 -4.30 5.10
CA THR A 550 17.69 -2.93 4.64
C THR A 550 19.17 -2.50 4.63
N PRO A 551 19.64 -1.72 3.65
CA PRO A 551 21.01 -1.17 3.66
C PRO A 551 21.31 -0.32 4.89
N ALA A 552 20.31 0.39 5.42
CA ALA A 552 20.40 1.20 6.63
C ALA A 552 20.83 0.37 7.86
N PHE A 553 20.32 -0.89 7.97
CA PHE A 553 20.73 -1.79 9.03
C PHE A 553 22.24 -2.12 8.95
N TRP A 554 22.79 -2.33 7.77
CA TRP A 554 24.21 -2.69 7.63
C TRP A 554 25.14 -1.53 7.94
N ILE A 555 24.74 -0.28 7.61
CA ILE A 555 25.44 0.94 8.05
C ILE A 555 25.38 1.04 9.58
N PHE A 556 24.21 0.86 10.17
CA PHE A 556 24.06 0.80 11.63
C PHE A 556 24.96 -0.28 12.24
N PHE A 557 24.97 -1.48 11.67
CA PHE A 557 25.81 -2.58 12.19
C PHE A 557 27.31 -2.28 12.12
N LEU A 558 27.76 -1.56 11.10
CA LEU A 558 29.15 -1.06 11.05
C LEU A 558 29.45 -0.10 12.20
N VAL A 559 28.55 0.82 12.52
CA VAL A 559 28.70 1.74 13.68
C VAL A 559 28.70 0.95 14.99
N VAL A 560 27.80 -0.04 15.14
CA VAL A 560 27.78 -0.94 16.30
C VAL A 560 29.13 -1.64 16.47
N MET A 561 29.67 -2.21 15.38
CA MET A 561 30.95 -2.90 15.39
C MET A 561 32.15 -1.98 15.66
N ALA A 562 32.10 -0.73 15.20
CA ALA A 562 33.13 0.27 15.49
C ALA A 562 33.16 0.58 16.99
N GLY A 563 32.03 0.92 17.59
CA GLY A 563 31.94 1.14 19.05
C GLY A 563 32.32 -0.11 19.86
N PHE A 564 31.86 -1.29 19.42
CA PHE A 564 32.22 -2.56 20.04
C PHE A 564 33.74 -2.81 19.97
N ALA A 565 34.36 -2.56 18.83
CA ALA A 565 35.82 -2.73 18.65
C ALA A 565 36.64 -1.79 19.55
N LEU A 566 36.14 -0.59 19.81
CA LEU A 566 36.79 0.39 20.70
C LEU A 566 36.61 0.04 22.19
N LEU A 567 35.39 -0.42 22.55
CA LEU A 567 34.95 -0.55 23.94
C LEU A 567 35.07 -1.97 24.51
N HIS A 568 35.29 -3.03 23.70
CA HIS A 568 35.24 -4.43 24.13
C HIS A 568 36.18 -4.78 25.29
N ARG A 569 37.24 -3.99 25.54
CA ARG A 569 38.17 -4.18 26.68
C ARG A 569 37.61 -3.66 28.01
N LYS A 570 36.64 -2.72 27.97
CA LYS A 570 35.99 -2.10 29.13
C LYS A 570 34.53 -2.60 29.21
N ARG A 571 34.30 -3.69 29.96
CA ARG A 571 33.02 -4.40 30.01
C ARG A 571 31.82 -3.48 30.24
N ALA A 572 31.86 -2.66 31.31
CA ALA A 572 30.72 -1.77 31.59
C ALA A 572 30.39 -0.84 30.42
N MET A 573 31.41 -0.20 29.82
CA MET A 573 31.20 0.67 28.66
C MET A 573 30.73 -0.11 27.44
N CYS A 574 31.20 -1.34 27.23
CA CYS A 574 30.77 -2.21 26.14
C CYS A 574 29.31 -2.60 26.30
N HIS A 575 28.88 -3.05 27.49
CA HIS A 575 27.50 -3.41 27.76
C HIS A 575 26.57 -2.20 27.65
N THR A 576 26.97 -1.03 28.16
CA THR A 576 26.22 0.22 27.99
C THR A 576 26.09 0.59 26.51
N TRP A 577 27.18 0.48 25.72
CA TRP A 577 27.13 0.72 24.28
C TRP A 577 26.15 -0.21 23.57
N LEU A 578 26.25 -1.52 23.83
CA LEU A 578 25.37 -2.52 23.22
C LEU A 578 23.91 -2.35 23.66
N LEU A 579 23.67 -1.89 24.90
CA LEU A 579 22.33 -1.52 25.37
C LEU A 579 21.79 -0.31 24.60
N VAL A 580 22.57 0.76 24.49
CA VAL A 580 22.15 2.00 23.81
C VAL A 580 21.80 1.73 22.34
N VAL A 581 22.67 1.01 21.61
CA VAL A 581 22.41 0.69 20.21
C VAL A 581 21.25 -0.29 20.04
N SER A 582 21.01 -1.19 21.01
CA SER A 582 19.84 -2.08 21.00
C SER A 582 18.53 -1.32 21.22
N LEU A 583 18.53 -0.35 22.13
CA LEU A 583 17.38 0.53 22.37
C LEU A 583 17.12 1.42 21.13
N TYR A 584 18.18 1.95 20.51
CA TYR A 584 18.04 2.69 19.26
C TYR A 584 17.44 1.82 18.13
N PHE A 585 17.95 0.59 17.97
CA PHE A 585 17.39 -0.35 16.99
C PHE A 585 15.90 -0.59 17.23
N TYR A 586 15.51 -0.83 18.50
CA TYR A 586 14.10 -1.03 18.83
C TYR A 586 13.24 0.22 18.61
N TYR A 587 13.77 1.41 18.95
CA TYR A 587 13.11 2.68 18.65
C TYR A 587 12.84 2.86 17.16
N ARG A 588 13.81 2.51 16.31
CA ARG A 588 13.65 2.57 14.84
C ARG A 588 12.66 1.52 14.30
N ALA A 589 12.53 0.38 14.96
CA ALA A 589 11.63 -0.71 14.56
C ALA A 589 10.21 -0.58 15.13
N GLY A 590 10.06 -0.04 16.35
CA GLY A 590 8.80 -0.04 17.11
C GLY A 590 8.38 1.33 17.66
N GLY A 591 9.14 2.41 17.39
CA GLY A 591 8.79 3.77 17.80
C GLY A 591 8.55 3.91 19.30
N PHE A 592 7.43 4.50 19.66
CA PHE A 592 7.03 4.80 21.03
C PHE A 592 6.94 3.55 21.95
N PHE A 593 6.73 2.36 21.40
CA PHE A 593 6.66 1.13 22.20
C PHE A 593 7.98 0.75 22.91
N ILE A 594 9.06 1.51 22.69
CA ILE A 594 10.29 1.42 23.50
C ILE A 594 9.99 1.62 24.99
N ILE A 595 9.01 2.44 25.35
CA ILE A 595 8.59 2.66 26.75
C ILE A 595 8.06 1.36 27.37
N LEU A 596 7.30 0.58 26.63
CA LEU A 596 6.79 -0.70 27.10
C LEU A 596 7.94 -1.71 27.33
N LEU A 597 8.93 -1.73 26.44
CA LEU A 597 10.14 -2.55 26.60
C LEU A 597 10.93 -2.15 27.86
N LEU A 598 11.13 -0.85 28.08
CA LEU A 598 11.81 -0.33 29.27
C LEU A 598 11.02 -0.65 30.56
N LEU A 599 9.68 -0.45 30.54
CA LEU A 599 8.82 -0.79 31.67
C LEU A 599 8.88 -2.29 32.00
N THR A 600 8.79 -3.15 30.99
CA THR A 600 8.94 -4.60 31.14
C THR A 600 10.30 -4.96 31.74
N THR A 601 11.37 -4.31 31.28
CA THR A 601 12.73 -4.52 31.77
C THR A 601 12.85 -4.15 33.24
N LEU A 602 12.42 -2.94 33.62
CA LEU A 602 12.47 -2.45 35.01
C LEU A 602 11.62 -3.30 35.96
N LEU A 603 10.39 -3.62 35.56
CA LEU A 603 9.48 -4.46 36.35
C LEU A 603 10.09 -5.84 36.59
N THR A 604 10.58 -6.49 35.55
CA THR A 604 11.17 -7.84 35.66
C THR A 604 12.42 -7.82 36.51
N PHE A 605 13.29 -6.83 36.32
CA PHE A 605 14.47 -6.66 37.15
C PHE A 605 14.15 -6.50 38.62
N TYR A 606 13.22 -5.57 38.94
CA TYR A 606 12.80 -5.31 40.33
C TYR A 606 12.17 -6.53 40.99
N THR A 607 11.18 -7.16 40.33
CA THR A 607 10.49 -8.33 40.88
C THR A 607 11.41 -9.53 41.04
N ALA A 608 12.39 -9.73 40.17
CA ALA A 608 13.39 -10.78 40.32
C ALA A 608 14.31 -10.56 41.51
N ILE A 609 14.78 -9.33 41.77
CA ILE A 609 15.56 -8.98 42.97
C ILE A 609 14.71 -9.24 44.22
N MET A 610 13.45 -8.82 44.24
CA MET A 610 12.55 -9.05 45.38
C MET A 610 12.29 -10.56 45.61
N THR A 611 12.12 -11.33 44.54
CA THR A 611 12.04 -12.79 44.57
C THR A 611 13.31 -13.41 45.21
N GLY A 612 14.49 -12.93 44.80
CA GLY A 612 15.78 -13.39 45.34
C GLY A 612 15.96 -13.02 46.83
N ARG A 613 15.48 -11.86 47.26
CA ARG A 613 15.59 -11.36 48.64
C ARG A 613 14.55 -11.95 49.60
N ALA A 614 13.41 -12.44 49.09
CA ALA A 614 12.33 -12.95 49.92
C ALA A 614 12.77 -14.19 50.72
N GLY A 615 12.69 -14.12 52.04
CA GLY A 615 13.08 -15.22 52.98
C GLY A 615 12.03 -16.36 53.02
N THR A 616 10.79 -16.14 52.62
CA THR A 616 9.72 -17.12 52.68
C THR A 616 9.30 -17.59 51.30
N ARG A 617 8.80 -18.82 51.17
CA ARG A 617 8.25 -19.38 49.94
C ARG A 617 7.04 -18.55 49.45
N GLY A 618 6.21 -18.04 50.36
CA GLY A 618 5.07 -17.18 50.04
C GLY A 618 5.50 -15.86 49.40
N GLY A 619 6.48 -15.19 49.96
CA GLY A 619 7.03 -13.94 49.41
C GLY A 619 7.68 -14.13 48.03
N LYS A 620 8.43 -15.23 47.82
CA LYS A 620 8.95 -15.58 46.50
C LYS A 620 7.84 -15.80 45.47
N ARG A 621 6.80 -16.53 45.85
CA ARG A 621 5.63 -16.79 45.00
C ARG A 621 4.87 -15.52 44.70
N PHE A 622 4.69 -14.64 45.65
CA PHE A 622 4.00 -13.35 45.47
C PHE A 622 4.68 -12.53 44.37
N TRP A 623 5.98 -12.29 44.45
CA TRP A 623 6.72 -11.49 43.46
C TRP A 623 6.77 -12.15 42.10
N LEU A 624 6.89 -13.47 42.03
CA LEU A 624 6.81 -14.19 40.76
C LEU A 624 5.42 -14.02 40.14
N VAL A 625 4.34 -14.26 40.88
CA VAL A 625 2.95 -14.15 40.38
C VAL A 625 2.67 -12.71 39.93
N THR A 626 3.09 -11.71 40.69
CA THR A 626 2.95 -10.30 40.32
C THR A 626 3.59 -10.02 38.97
N ASN A 627 4.83 -10.48 38.73
CA ASN A 627 5.49 -10.31 37.45
C ASN A 627 4.76 -11.04 36.31
N LEU A 628 4.35 -12.31 36.56
CA LEU A 628 3.61 -13.08 35.55
C LEU A 628 2.31 -12.40 35.16
N VAL A 629 1.52 -11.95 36.13
CA VAL A 629 0.22 -11.30 35.88
C VAL A 629 0.38 -10.02 35.08
N ILE A 630 1.36 -9.18 35.38
CA ILE A 630 1.57 -7.93 34.67
C ILE A 630 2.07 -8.20 33.25
N LEU A 631 3.05 -9.08 33.06
CA LEU A 631 3.61 -9.38 31.73
C LEU A 631 2.58 -10.07 30.81
N LEU A 632 1.83 -11.04 31.35
CA LEU A 632 0.77 -11.70 30.61
C LEU A 632 -0.42 -10.75 30.38
N GLY A 633 -0.68 -9.82 31.32
CA GLY A 633 -1.67 -8.76 31.18
C GLY A 633 -1.34 -7.83 29.99
N PHE A 634 -0.10 -7.37 29.86
CA PHE A 634 0.35 -6.61 28.68
C PHE A 634 0.17 -7.41 27.40
N LEU A 635 0.63 -8.66 27.40
CA LEU A 635 0.50 -9.52 26.21
C LEU A 635 -0.97 -9.74 25.84
N SER A 636 -1.83 -9.98 26.83
CA SER A 636 -3.28 -10.16 26.62
C SER A 636 -3.94 -8.88 26.10
N TYR A 637 -3.58 -7.73 26.64
CA TYR A 637 -4.11 -6.46 26.18
C TYR A 637 -3.80 -6.23 24.71
N PHE A 638 -2.53 -6.32 24.28
CA PHE A 638 -2.17 -6.03 22.91
C PHE A 638 -2.62 -7.09 21.91
N LYS A 639 -2.75 -8.36 22.30
CA LYS A 639 -3.16 -9.44 21.39
C LYS A 639 -4.64 -9.76 21.41
N TYR A 640 -5.32 -9.59 22.57
CA TYR A 640 -6.63 -10.19 22.77
C TYR A 640 -7.68 -9.19 23.27
N ALA A 641 -7.35 -7.90 23.45
CA ALA A 641 -8.35 -6.94 23.90
C ALA A 641 -9.53 -6.85 22.95
N GLY A 642 -9.32 -6.82 21.63
CA GLY A 642 -10.38 -6.89 20.63
C GLY A 642 -11.23 -8.16 20.81
N PHE A 643 -10.58 -9.32 20.78
CA PHE A 643 -11.27 -10.62 20.96
C PHE A 643 -12.10 -10.69 22.25
N PHE A 644 -11.56 -10.23 23.39
CA PHE A 644 -12.32 -10.23 24.64
C PHE A 644 -13.44 -9.20 24.63
N THR A 645 -13.24 -8.05 24.00
CA THR A 645 -14.29 -7.03 23.83
C THR A 645 -15.44 -7.61 23.01
N ASP A 646 -15.14 -8.26 21.90
CA ASP A 646 -16.13 -8.87 21.02
C ASP A 646 -16.86 -10.05 21.73
N LEU A 647 -16.12 -10.86 22.48
CA LEU A 647 -16.71 -11.94 23.30
C LEU A 647 -17.65 -11.40 24.37
N ILE A 648 -17.26 -10.35 25.10
CA ILE A 648 -18.10 -9.72 26.12
C ILE A 648 -19.34 -9.11 25.46
N ASN A 649 -19.18 -8.40 24.37
CA ASN A 649 -20.30 -7.84 23.61
C ASN A 649 -21.27 -8.94 23.16
N SER A 650 -20.72 -10.07 22.67
CA SER A 650 -21.53 -11.22 22.22
C SER A 650 -22.28 -11.94 23.34
N VAL A 651 -21.68 -12.06 24.52
CA VAL A 651 -22.28 -12.80 25.65
C VAL A 651 -23.25 -11.94 26.45
N PHE A 652 -22.92 -10.65 26.62
CA PHE A 652 -23.69 -9.75 27.52
C PHE A 652 -24.48 -8.69 26.75
N ASP A 653 -24.53 -8.76 25.43
CA ASP A 653 -25.23 -7.83 24.52
C ASP A 653 -24.81 -6.36 24.79
N THR A 654 -23.52 -6.14 25.01
CA THR A 654 -22.94 -4.81 25.27
C THR A 654 -22.30 -4.24 24.01
N THR A 655 -22.02 -2.93 24.01
CA THR A 655 -21.41 -2.21 22.88
C THR A 655 -20.05 -1.61 23.28
N LEU A 656 -19.22 -2.38 23.98
CA LEU A 656 -17.90 -1.94 24.39
C LEU A 656 -16.99 -1.80 23.16
N VAL A 657 -16.18 -0.75 23.14
CA VAL A 657 -15.18 -0.51 22.08
C VAL A 657 -13.79 -0.61 22.68
N SER A 658 -12.94 -1.46 22.11
CA SER A 658 -11.53 -1.51 22.49
C SER A 658 -10.82 -0.25 21.99
N ARG A 659 -10.14 0.48 22.90
CA ARG A 659 -9.33 1.65 22.58
C ARG A 659 -7.87 1.40 22.92
N ASP A 660 -6.96 1.84 22.06
CA ASP A 660 -5.53 1.77 22.34
C ASP A 660 -5.13 2.90 23.31
N ILE A 661 -5.05 2.55 24.61
CA ILE A 661 -4.67 3.47 25.68
C ILE A 661 -3.24 4.01 25.46
N PHE A 662 -2.32 3.18 24.94
CA PHE A 662 -0.94 3.59 24.71
C PHE A 662 -0.83 4.57 23.52
N SER A 663 -1.58 4.34 22.45
CA SER A 663 -1.70 5.29 21.35
C SER A 663 -2.35 6.60 21.80
N ALA A 664 -3.39 6.54 22.66
CA ALA A 664 -4.01 7.74 23.23
C ALA A 664 -3.03 8.54 24.12
N TRP A 665 -2.25 7.85 24.97
CA TRP A 665 -1.20 8.52 25.77
C TRP A 665 -0.09 9.11 24.89
N SER A 666 0.33 8.38 23.84
CA SER A 666 1.32 8.89 22.89
C SER A 666 0.84 10.18 22.23
N ASN A 667 -0.40 10.21 21.76
CA ASN A 667 -1.00 11.38 21.14
C ASN A 667 -1.07 12.56 22.10
N SER A 668 -1.51 12.31 23.37
CA SER A 668 -1.63 13.33 24.39
C SER A 668 -0.28 13.90 24.89
N LEU A 669 0.74 13.04 25.07
CA LEU A 669 2.00 13.43 25.70
C LEU A 669 3.05 13.91 24.69
N PHE A 670 3.01 13.41 23.47
CA PHE A 670 4.07 13.60 22.46
C PHE A 670 3.55 14.20 21.14
N GLY A 671 2.24 14.53 21.06
CA GLY A 671 1.64 15.10 19.85
C GLY A 671 1.68 14.16 18.64
N THR A 672 1.66 12.83 18.85
CA THR A 672 1.61 11.84 17.76
C THR A 672 0.18 11.66 17.29
N ASN A 673 -0.01 11.27 16.02
CA ASN A 673 -1.33 11.05 15.42
C ASN A 673 -1.61 9.55 15.19
N PHE A 674 -1.42 8.71 16.22
CA PHE A 674 -1.79 7.31 16.13
C PHE A 674 -3.30 7.11 16.16
N ASN A 675 -3.79 6.15 15.37
CA ASN A 675 -5.20 5.77 15.42
C ASN A 675 -5.51 5.05 16.74
N VAL A 676 -6.34 5.67 17.58
CA VAL A 676 -6.72 5.16 18.89
C VAL A 676 -7.77 4.03 18.80
N SER A 677 -8.46 3.90 17.68
CA SER A 677 -9.50 2.87 17.49
C SER A 677 -8.95 1.47 17.17
N THR A 678 -7.65 1.36 16.86
CA THR A 678 -6.99 0.08 16.57
C THR A 678 -5.83 -0.14 17.53
N ILE A 679 -5.82 -1.29 18.23
CA ILE A 679 -4.70 -1.64 19.10
C ILE A 679 -3.53 -2.10 18.24
N ILE A 680 -2.45 -1.33 18.26
CA ILE A 680 -1.23 -1.63 17.51
C ILE A 680 -0.39 -2.63 18.31
N LEU A 681 -0.09 -3.80 17.71
CA LEU A 681 0.74 -4.81 18.34
C LEU A 681 2.21 -4.38 18.36
N PRO A 682 2.84 -4.19 19.55
CA PRO A 682 4.25 -3.80 19.63
C PRO A 682 5.19 -4.88 19.06
N VAL A 683 6.14 -4.44 18.23
CA VAL A 683 7.12 -5.35 17.62
C VAL A 683 7.88 -6.13 18.70
N GLY A 684 7.94 -7.45 18.56
CA GLY A 684 8.70 -8.32 19.47
C GLY A 684 8.13 -8.52 20.87
N ILE A 685 6.91 -7.99 21.19
CA ILE A 685 6.32 -8.10 22.54
C ILE A 685 6.29 -9.55 23.05
N SER A 686 5.96 -10.50 22.21
CA SER A 686 5.91 -11.92 22.56
C SER A 686 7.29 -12.48 22.92
N PHE A 687 8.33 -12.06 22.23
CA PHE A 687 9.70 -12.55 22.41
C PHE A 687 10.30 -12.05 23.72
N PHE A 688 10.30 -10.73 23.96
CA PHE A 688 10.85 -10.20 25.20
C PHE A 688 10.02 -10.57 26.44
N THR A 689 8.70 -10.75 26.28
CA THR A 689 7.85 -11.27 27.37
C THR A 689 8.27 -12.69 27.77
N PHE A 690 8.47 -13.59 26.81
CA PHE A 690 8.92 -14.96 27.12
C PHE A 690 10.32 -15.01 27.73
N GLN A 691 11.23 -14.14 27.31
CA GLN A 691 12.53 -14.01 27.93
C GLN A 691 12.44 -13.53 29.39
N ALA A 692 11.63 -12.49 29.64
CA ALA A 692 11.38 -11.96 30.97
C ALA A 692 10.72 -12.98 31.89
N LEU A 693 9.69 -13.71 31.40
CA LEU A 693 9.03 -14.79 32.13
C LEU A 693 10.00 -15.91 32.50
N SER A 694 10.81 -16.38 31.51
CA SER A 694 11.78 -17.45 31.78
C SER A 694 12.80 -17.06 32.84
N TYR A 695 13.29 -15.82 32.81
CA TYR A 695 14.22 -15.30 33.81
C TYR A 695 13.60 -15.31 35.21
N SER A 696 12.40 -14.74 35.37
CA SER A 696 11.73 -14.68 36.68
C SER A 696 11.43 -16.05 37.25
N ILE A 697 11.02 -17.01 36.41
CA ILE A 697 10.78 -18.41 36.82
C ILE A 697 12.07 -19.10 37.20
N ASP A 698 13.20 -18.87 36.50
CA ASP A 698 14.49 -19.47 36.81
C ASP A 698 15.08 -18.91 38.11
N VAL A 699 14.93 -17.62 38.39
CA VAL A 699 15.27 -17.01 39.69
C VAL A 699 14.42 -17.60 40.82
N TYR A 700 13.09 -17.73 40.64
CA TYR A 700 12.22 -18.36 41.61
C TYR A 700 12.59 -19.81 41.89
N ARG A 701 12.95 -20.59 40.89
CA ARG A 701 13.39 -21.99 40.99
C ARG A 701 14.79 -22.15 41.58
N GLY A 702 15.50 -21.04 41.76
CA GLY A 702 16.89 -21.05 42.24
C GLY A 702 17.91 -21.59 41.26
N ARG A 703 17.54 -21.64 39.96
CA ARG A 703 18.45 -22.04 38.86
C ARG A 703 19.51 -21.03 38.56
N MET A 704 19.25 -19.77 38.90
CA MET A 704 20.20 -18.68 38.79
C MET A 704 19.92 -17.62 39.87
N ALA A 705 20.95 -16.87 40.24
CA ALA A 705 20.80 -15.70 41.10
C ALA A 705 20.15 -14.53 40.29
N ALA A 706 19.40 -13.68 40.99
CA ALA A 706 18.90 -12.45 40.37
C ALA A 706 20.09 -11.54 40.03
N GLU A 707 20.12 -11.06 38.77
CA GLU A 707 21.13 -10.09 38.32
C GLU A 707 20.98 -8.78 39.12
N ARG A 708 22.11 -8.22 39.57
CA ARG A 708 22.12 -7.00 40.39
C ARG A 708 22.43 -5.75 39.57
N ASN A 709 23.05 -5.92 38.42
CA ASN A 709 23.36 -4.81 37.52
C ASN A 709 22.23 -4.62 36.51
N ILE A 710 21.54 -3.49 36.60
CA ILE A 710 20.42 -3.16 35.69
C ILE A 710 20.88 -3.06 34.23
N VAL A 711 22.11 -2.57 33.97
CA VAL A 711 22.65 -2.45 32.62
C VAL A 711 22.85 -3.82 31.97
N ASP A 712 23.41 -4.77 32.73
CA ASP A 712 23.64 -6.14 32.27
C ASP A 712 22.32 -6.87 32.02
N PHE A 713 21.33 -6.71 32.91
CA PHE A 713 20.00 -7.28 32.72
C PHE A 713 19.26 -6.65 31.52
N ALA A 714 19.27 -5.31 31.43
CA ALA A 714 18.64 -4.59 30.32
C ALA A 714 19.29 -4.99 28.99
N PHE A 715 20.61 -5.07 28.91
CA PHE A 715 21.32 -5.53 27.72
C PHE A 715 20.90 -6.94 27.31
N TYR A 716 20.80 -7.89 28.26
CA TYR A 716 20.31 -9.24 27.98
C TYR A 716 18.92 -9.21 27.33
N LEU A 717 17.96 -8.46 27.93
CA LEU A 717 16.57 -8.48 27.48
C LEU A 717 16.36 -7.74 26.17
N THR A 718 17.14 -6.67 25.92
CA THR A 718 16.97 -5.78 24.76
C THR A 718 17.94 -6.05 23.62
N PHE A 719 18.81 -7.05 23.71
CA PHE A 719 19.84 -7.33 22.70
C PHE A 719 19.25 -7.43 21.29
N PHE A 720 19.59 -6.49 20.42
CA PHE A 720 18.90 -6.24 19.17
C PHE A 720 18.84 -7.45 18.22
N PRO A 721 19.82 -8.36 18.08
CA PRO A 721 19.71 -9.48 17.16
C PRO A 721 18.58 -10.45 17.51
N GLN A 722 18.27 -10.60 18.80
CA GLN A 722 17.23 -11.54 19.26
C GLN A 722 15.84 -10.88 19.47
N LEU A 723 15.79 -9.52 19.57
CA LEU A 723 14.67 -8.80 20.16
C LEU A 723 13.37 -8.86 19.33
N VAL A 724 13.44 -8.81 18.01
CA VAL A 724 12.26 -8.72 17.14
C VAL A 724 11.71 -10.11 16.80
N ALA A 725 12.52 -10.98 16.20
CA ALA A 725 12.14 -12.33 15.78
C ALA A 725 13.32 -13.32 15.86
N GLY A 726 14.29 -13.05 16.73
CA GLY A 726 15.42 -13.92 16.95
C GLY A 726 15.08 -15.16 17.80
N PRO A 727 16.05 -16.04 18.10
CA PRO A 727 15.83 -17.14 19.02
C PRO A 727 15.47 -16.66 20.43
N ILE A 728 14.55 -17.35 21.11
CA ILE A 728 14.23 -17.06 22.51
C ILE A 728 15.37 -17.56 23.38
N VAL A 729 16.18 -16.63 23.90
CA VAL A 729 17.41 -16.93 24.65
C VAL A 729 17.14 -16.86 26.15
N ARG A 730 17.71 -17.80 26.91
CA ARG A 730 17.58 -17.83 28.36
C ARG A 730 18.69 -16.99 29.02
N ALA A 731 18.34 -16.33 30.11
CA ALA A 731 19.31 -15.55 30.90
C ALA A 731 20.46 -16.42 31.39
N SER A 732 20.17 -17.66 31.80
CA SER A 732 21.19 -18.66 32.23
C SER A 732 22.19 -19.05 31.12
N GLU A 733 21.83 -18.89 29.85
CA GLU A 733 22.69 -19.17 28.70
C GLU A 733 23.42 -17.90 28.20
N PHE A 734 22.82 -16.72 28.35
CA PHE A 734 23.35 -15.46 27.80
C PHE A 734 24.21 -14.66 28.79
N ILE A 735 23.74 -14.45 30.03
CA ILE A 735 24.43 -13.61 31.03
C ILE A 735 25.86 -14.11 31.32
N PRO A 736 26.13 -15.41 31.43
CA PRO A 736 27.51 -15.88 31.59
C PRO A 736 28.44 -15.51 30.43
N GLN A 737 27.92 -15.40 29.20
CA GLN A 737 28.74 -15.01 28.05
C GLN A 737 29.17 -13.54 28.12
N MET A 738 28.32 -12.68 28.72
CA MET A 738 28.65 -11.24 28.91
C MET A 738 29.84 -11.04 29.83
N HIS A 739 30.01 -11.91 30.81
CA HIS A 739 31.11 -11.86 31.77
C HIS A 739 32.37 -12.60 31.30
N GLY A 740 32.26 -13.36 30.17
CA GLY A 740 33.36 -14.05 29.52
C GLY A 740 34.37 -13.13 28.85
N LYS A 741 35.52 -13.67 28.47
CA LYS A 741 36.43 -12.99 27.56
C LYS A 741 35.92 -13.08 26.13
N TYR A 742 35.97 -11.97 25.42
CA TYR A 742 35.63 -12.00 23.98
C TYR A 742 36.64 -12.92 23.25
N THR A 743 36.13 -14.01 22.71
CA THR A 743 36.90 -14.95 21.89
C THR A 743 36.06 -15.38 20.71
N ILE A 744 36.55 -15.18 19.49
CA ILE A 744 35.99 -15.74 18.28
C ILE A 744 37.11 -16.39 17.47
N SER A 745 36.93 -17.65 17.14
CA SER A 745 37.82 -18.39 16.26
C SER A 745 37.64 -17.96 14.79
N ARG A 746 38.57 -18.32 13.92
CA ARG A 746 38.45 -18.03 12.48
C ARG A 746 37.28 -18.79 11.85
N ASN A 747 37.04 -20.01 12.34
CA ASN A 747 35.92 -20.83 11.88
C ASN A 747 34.55 -20.22 12.29
N GLU A 748 34.42 -19.75 13.53
CA GLU A 748 33.20 -19.09 14.01
C GLU A 748 32.93 -17.78 13.25
N PHE A 749 33.99 -17.03 12.95
CA PHE A 749 33.85 -15.84 12.11
C PHE A 749 33.30 -16.20 10.70
N GLY A 750 33.93 -17.20 10.04
CA GLY A 750 33.48 -17.69 8.73
C GLY A 750 32.05 -18.22 8.78
N TYR A 751 31.72 -18.98 9.83
CA TYR A 751 30.37 -19.52 10.01
C TYR A 751 29.33 -18.42 10.28
N GLY A 752 29.68 -17.38 11.06
CA GLY A 752 28.81 -16.23 11.27
C GLY A 752 28.48 -15.47 9.96
N LEU A 753 29.49 -15.25 9.11
CA LEU A 753 29.27 -14.67 7.78
C LEU A 753 28.42 -15.56 6.86
N PHE A 754 28.66 -16.88 6.91
CA PHE A 754 27.86 -17.84 6.16
C PHE A 754 26.39 -17.79 6.57
N LEU A 755 26.09 -17.75 7.89
CA LEU A 755 24.74 -17.64 8.40
C LEU A 755 24.05 -16.33 7.96
N ILE A 756 24.77 -15.21 7.98
CA ILE A 756 24.24 -13.93 7.49
C ILE A 756 23.87 -14.04 6.00
N LEU A 757 24.78 -14.54 5.17
CA LEU A 757 24.53 -14.71 3.73
C LEU A 757 23.39 -15.69 3.46
N GLN A 758 23.38 -16.84 4.11
CA GLN A 758 22.32 -17.84 4.01
C GLN A 758 20.96 -17.26 4.41
N GLY A 759 20.94 -16.47 5.49
CA GLY A 759 19.73 -15.82 5.97
C GLY A 759 19.19 -14.76 5.00
N LEU A 760 20.07 -13.94 4.42
CA LEU A 760 19.70 -12.99 3.37
C LEU A 760 19.13 -13.68 2.12
N ILE A 761 19.76 -14.78 1.68
CA ILE A 761 19.24 -15.57 0.55
C ILE A 761 17.84 -16.13 0.87
N LYS A 762 17.66 -16.74 2.05
CA LYS A 762 16.35 -17.26 2.46
C LYS A 762 15.28 -16.18 2.51
N LYS A 763 15.57 -15.04 3.14
CA LYS A 763 14.61 -13.98 3.34
C LYS A 763 14.31 -13.25 2.03
N MET A 764 15.33 -12.74 1.33
CA MET A 764 15.16 -11.85 0.18
C MET A 764 14.90 -12.60 -1.13
N LEU A 765 15.71 -13.64 -1.43
CA LEU A 765 15.65 -14.32 -2.73
C LEU A 765 14.61 -15.45 -2.76
N ILE A 766 14.26 -16.04 -1.61
CA ILE A 766 13.28 -17.14 -1.60
C ILE A 766 11.95 -16.63 -1.05
N SER A 767 11.91 -16.20 0.22
CA SER A 767 10.66 -15.85 0.89
C SER A 767 9.95 -14.68 0.24
N ASP A 768 10.61 -13.50 0.18
CA ASP A 768 9.98 -12.27 -0.32
C ASP A 768 9.66 -12.38 -1.82
N PHE A 769 10.55 -13.00 -2.60
CA PHE A 769 10.34 -13.19 -4.04
C PHE A 769 9.16 -14.13 -4.35
N ILE A 770 9.04 -15.27 -3.65
CA ILE A 770 7.94 -16.22 -3.86
C ILE A 770 6.62 -15.64 -3.36
N SER A 771 6.63 -14.91 -2.23
CA SER A 771 5.45 -14.25 -1.67
C SER A 771 4.84 -13.30 -2.69
N THR A 772 5.56 -12.25 -3.03
CA THR A 772 5.06 -11.20 -3.93
C THR A 772 4.90 -11.67 -5.38
N GLY A 773 5.75 -12.60 -5.82
CA GLY A 773 5.76 -13.14 -7.18
C GLY A 773 4.60 -14.10 -7.49
N PHE A 774 4.16 -14.90 -6.51
CA PHE A 774 3.22 -15.98 -6.76
C PHE A 774 2.18 -16.17 -5.63
N ILE A 775 2.61 -16.37 -4.37
CA ILE A 775 1.74 -16.87 -3.31
C ILE A 775 0.62 -15.88 -2.96
N ASP A 776 0.99 -14.62 -2.71
CA ASP A 776 0.05 -13.58 -2.30
C ASP A 776 -1.03 -13.40 -3.38
N ARG A 777 -0.64 -13.44 -4.66
CA ARG A 777 -1.56 -13.33 -5.80
C ARG A 777 -2.55 -14.48 -5.89
N VAL A 778 -2.08 -15.72 -5.66
CA VAL A 778 -2.96 -16.90 -5.69
C VAL A 778 -3.92 -16.85 -4.50
N PHE A 779 -3.46 -16.45 -3.32
CA PHE A 779 -4.32 -16.37 -2.13
C PHE A 779 -5.31 -15.19 -2.18
N ASP A 780 -4.93 -14.08 -2.82
CA ASP A 780 -5.83 -12.95 -3.02
C ASP A 780 -7.00 -13.29 -3.96
N ALA A 781 -6.77 -14.16 -4.94
CA ALA A 781 -7.78 -14.49 -5.94
C ALA A 781 -7.72 -15.99 -6.36
N PRO A 782 -7.94 -16.95 -5.44
CA PRO A 782 -7.72 -18.38 -5.70
C PRO A 782 -8.63 -18.95 -6.79
N ALA A 783 -9.77 -18.33 -7.06
CA ALA A 783 -10.70 -18.78 -8.09
C ALA A 783 -10.19 -18.54 -9.52
N ILE A 784 -9.19 -17.64 -9.71
CA ILE A 784 -8.61 -17.35 -11.03
C ILE A 784 -7.55 -18.38 -11.42
N TYR A 785 -6.99 -19.09 -10.45
CA TYR A 785 -5.91 -20.04 -10.62
C TYR A 785 -6.43 -21.48 -10.69
N SER A 786 -5.73 -22.32 -11.44
CA SER A 786 -6.04 -23.76 -11.50
C SER A 786 -5.86 -24.42 -10.14
N GLY A 787 -6.50 -25.59 -9.94
CA GLY A 787 -6.34 -26.37 -8.71
C GLY A 787 -4.86 -26.72 -8.43
N PHE A 788 -4.06 -26.94 -9.48
CA PHE A 788 -2.64 -27.20 -9.35
C PHE A 788 -1.85 -25.96 -8.86
N GLU A 789 -2.12 -24.77 -9.39
CA GLU A 789 -1.49 -23.53 -8.94
C GLU A 789 -1.88 -23.20 -7.49
N ASN A 790 -3.14 -23.38 -7.12
CA ASN A 790 -3.60 -23.26 -5.74
C ASN A 790 -2.84 -24.21 -4.80
N LEU A 791 -2.66 -25.48 -5.21
CA LEU A 791 -1.89 -26.46 -4.44
C LEU A 791 -0.41 -26.03 -4.32
N MET A 792 0.19 -25.56 -5.41
CA MET A 792 1.57 -25.06 -5.39
C MET A 792 1.72 -23.82 -4.51
N ALA A 793 0.73 -22.94 -4.47
CA ALA A 793 0.73 -21.79 -3.57
C ALA A 793 0.70 -22.20 -2.09
N VAL A 794 -0.07 -23.24 -1.73
CA VAL A 794 -0.07 -23.79 -0.35
C VAL A 794 1.30 -24.36 0.03
N TYR A 795 1.96 -25.12 -0.84
CA TYR A 795 3.33 -25.59 -0.59
C TYR A 795 4.34 -24.43 -0.58
N GLY A 796 4.19 -23.48 -1.50
CA GLY A 796 4.99 -22.28 -1.54
C GLY A 796 4.87 -21.46 -0.27
N TYR A 797 3.66 -21.31 0.28
CA TYR A 797 3.42 -20.63 1.56
C TYR A 797 4.13 -21.30 2.73
N GLY A 798 4.11 -22.63 2.78
CA GLY A 798 4.93 -23.39 3.75
C GLY A 798 6.42 -23.07 3.64
N LEU A 799 6.96 -23.03 2.41
CA LEU A 799 8.35 -22.65 2.15
C LEU A 799 8.64 -21.18 2.49
N GLN A 800 7.71 -20.28 2.16
CA GLN A 800 7.79 -18.85 2.50
C GLN A 800 7.93 -18.64 4.00
N ILE A 801 7.01 -19.17 4.81
CA ILE A 801 7.05 -19.03 6.28
C ILE A 801 8.38 -19.59 6.84
N TYR A 802 8.84 -20.71 6.34
CA TYR A 802 10.12 -21.31 6.77
C TYR A 802 11.29 -20.40 6.40
N CYS A 803 11.38 -19.95 5.16
CA CYS A 803 12.51 -19.14 4.69
C CYS A 803 12.51 -17.75 5.33
N ASP A 804 11.34 -17.16 5.55
CA ASP A 804 11.18 -15.88 6.23
C ASP A 804 11.74 -15.93 7.66
N PHE A 805 11.22 -16.81 8.47
CA PHE A 805 11.58 -16.90 9.88
C PHE A 805 12.97 -17.52 10.10
N SER A 806 13.32 -18.59 9.35
CA SER A 806 14.67 -19.18 9.40
C SER A 806 15.73 -18.19 8.90
N GLY A 807 15.43 -17.42 7.84
CA GLY A 807 16.34 -16.40 7.33
C GLY A 807 16.63 -15.31 8.36
N TYR A 808 15.58 -14.78 8.98
CA TYR A 808 15.76 -13.80 10.06
C TYR A 808 16.62 -14.34 11.21
N THR A 809 16.34 -15.57 11.69
CA THR A 809 17.09 -16.16 12.81
C THR A 809 18.54 -16.48 12.45
N ASP A 810 18.82 -16.89 11.22
CA ASP A 810 20.19 -17.13 10.75
C ASP A 810 21.01 -15.84 10.73
N ILE A 811 20.44 -14.71 10.25
CA ILE A 811 21.09 -13.40 10.29
C ILE A 811 21.34 -12.98 11.75
N ALA A 812 20.33 -13.13 12.62
CA ALA A 812 20.43 -12.79 14.04
C ALA A 812 21.56 -13.55 14.74
N ILE A 813 21.67 -14.87 14.50
CA ILE A 813 22.73 -15.72 15.05
C ILE A 813 24.08 -15.29 14.51
N GLY A 814 24.19 -15.05 13.20
CA GLY A 814 25.43 -14.63 12.55
C GLY A 814 25.93 -13.28 13.06
N VAL A 815 25.05 -12.27 13.15
CA VAL A 815 25.34 -10.93 13.69
C VAL A 815 25.80 -11.01 15.15
N ALA A 816 25.08 -11.77 15.99
CA ALA A 816 25.47 -11.97 17.39
C ALA A 816 26.82 -12.68 17.49
N MET A 817 27.09 -13.67 16.65
CA MET A 817 28.35 -14.41 16.61
C MET A 817 29.55 -13.50 16.28
N LEU A 818 29.40 -12.55 15.34
CA LEU A 818 30.45 -11.57 15.04
C LEU A 818 30.78 -10.67 16.23
N MET A 819 29.84 -10.46 17.15
CA MET A 819 30.04 -9.78 18.43
C MET A 819 30.47 -10.70 19.57
N GLY A 820 30.69 -12.00 19.30
CA GLY A 820 31.15 -12.98 20.27
C GLY A 820 30.04 -13.62 21.11
N PHE A 821 28.75 -13.37 20.81
CA PHE A 821 27.63 -13.97 21.49
C PHE A 821 27.06 -15.14 20.69
N ARG A 822 26.87 -16.28 21.36
CA ARG A 822 26.33 -17.51 20.76
C ARG A 822 24.86 -17.64 21.09
N LEU A 823 24.00 -17.48 20.10
CA LEU A 823 22.58 -17.70 20.23
C LEU A 823 22.21 -19.15 19.87
N PRO A 824 21.14 -19.73 20.44
CA PRO A 824 20.73 -21.10 20.14
C PRO A 824 20.16 -21.18 18.70
N LEU A 825 20.39 -22.35 18.08
CA LEU A 825 19.79 -22.66 16.77
C LEU A 825 18.27 -22.76 16.90
N ASN A 826 17.55 -22.17 15.94
CA ASN A 826 16.09 -22.11 15.94
C ASN A 826 15.45 -23.07 14.92
N PHE A 827 16.14 -23.38 13.82
CA PHE A 827 15.67 -24.28 12.78
C PHE A 827 16.75 -25.29 12.39
N ASN A 828 16.36 -26.56 12.19
CA ASN A 828 17.24 -27.64 11.73
C ASN A 828 16.55 -28.47 10.66
N SER A 829 16.40 -27.94 9.43
CA SER A 829 15.78 -28.61 8.30
C SER A 829 14.45 -29.30 8.67
N PRO A 830 13.40 -28.56 9.11
CA PRO A 830 12.18 -29.14 9.68
C PRO A 830 11.40 -30.02 8.68
N TYR A 831 11.44 -29.71 7.39
CA TYR A 831 10.76 -30.50 6.36
C TYR A 831 11.43 -31.84 6.03
N LYS A 832 12.58 -32.15 6.65
CA LYS A 832 13.20 -33.48 6.64
C LYS A 832 12.72 -34.38 7.79
N ALA A 833 11.74 -33.92 8.58
CA ALA A 833 11.23 -34.66 9.72
C ALA A 833 10.43 -35.89 9.25
N ALA A 834 10.68 -37.04 9.90
CA ALA A 834 9.97 -38.29 9.61
C ALA A 834 8.58 -38.37 10.28
N ASN A 835 8.33 -37.56 11.30
CA ASN A 835 7.08 -37.51 12.05
C ASN A 835 6.89 -36.16 12.72
N ILE A 836 5.66 -35.89 13.19
CA ILE A 836 5.31 -34.61 13.82
C ILE A 836 6.15 -34.29 15.07
N GLY A 837 6.54 -35.29 15.85
CA GLY A 837 7.41 -35.12 17.01
C GLY A 837 8.82 -34.71 16.60
N ASP A 838 9.35 -35.26 15.49
CA ASP A 838 10.65 -34.85 14.94
C ASP A 838 10.56 -33.46 14.29
N PHE A 839 9.41 -33.12 13.65
CA PHE A 839 9.16 -31.80 13.13
C PHE A 839 9.31 -30.72 14.22
N TRP A 840 8.63 -30.83 15.35
CA TRP A 840 8.72 -29.87 16.46
C TRP A 840 10.09 -29.83 17.15
N ARG A 841 10.91 -30.84 16.99
CA ARG A 841 12.34 -30.82 17.43
C ARG A 841 13.22 -30.02 16.49
N ARG A 842 12.78 -29.78 15.26
CA ARG A 842 13.51 -29.08 14.20
C ARG A 842 12.95 -27.69 13.88
N TRP A 843 11.67 -27.47 14.19
CA TRP A 843 10.94 -26.23 13.95
C TRP A 843 10.90 -25.39 15.24
N HIS A 844 11.29 -24.10 15.13
CA HIS A 844 11.24 -23.12 16.23
C HIS A 844 11.72 -23.71 17.57
N ILE A 845 12.94 -24.24 17.56
CA ILE A 845 13.52 -25.05 18.64
C ILE A 845 13.54 -24.29 19.97
N SER A 846 13.84 -22.98 19.94
CA SER A 846 13.89 -22.17 21.17
C SER A 846 12.52 -22.07 21.84
N LEU A 847 11.44 -21.90 21.08
CA LEU A 847 10.07 -21.90 21.59
C LEU A 847 9.66 -23.29 22.11
N SER A 848 9.93 -24.34 21.33
CA SER A 848 9.61 -25.73 21.71
C SER A 848 10.30 -26.12 23.03
N ARG A 849 11.57 -25.70 23.23
CA ARG A 849 12.29 -25.87 24.50
C ARG A 849 11.65 -25.06 25.62
N TRP A 850 11.24 -23.82 25.33
CA TRP A 850 10.58 -22.95 26.30
C TRP A 850 9.26 -23.56 26.78
N LEU A 851 8.37 -23.95 25.86
CA LEU A 851 7.08 -24.59 26.18
C LEU A 851 7.27 -25.90 26.98
N LYS A 852 8.25 -26.69 26.61
CA LYS A 852 8.58 -27.91 27.35
C LYS A 852 8.96 -27.62 28.80
N ASP A 853 9.88 -26.69 29.05
CA ASP A 853 10.49 -26.51 30.38
C ASP A 853 9.68 -25.61 31.30
N TYR A 854 8.91 -24.70 30.78
CA TYR A 854 8.12 -23.73 31.56
C TYR A 854 6.62 -24.05 31.61
N LEU A 855 6.11 -24.87 30.69
CA LEU A 855 4.69 -25.22 30.64
C LEU A 855 4.46 -26.76 30.76
N TYR A 856 4.99 -27.57 29.85
CA TYR A 856 4.71 -29.01 29.79
C TYR A 856 5.20 -29.76 31.04
N ILE A 857 6.45 -29.56 31.44
CA ILE A 857 7.02 -30.20 32.61
C ILE A 857 6.31 -29.80 33.92
N PRO A 858 5.99 -28.51 34.18
CA PRO A 858 5.19 -28.10 35.35
C PRO A 858 3.78 -28.70 35.39
N LEU A 859 3.13 -28.93 34.25
CA LEU A 859 1.83 -29.60 34.14
C LEU A 859 1.88 -31.09 34.52
N GLY A 860 3.09 -31.63 34.68
CA GLY A 860 3.33 -33.05 35.03
C GLY A 860 4.12 -33.83 34.00
N GLY A 861 4.30 -33.28 32.79
CA GLY A 861 5.05 -33.92 31.69
C GLY A 861 4.48 -35.33 31.36
N ASN A 862 5.35 -36.29 31.24
CA ASN A 862 5.02 -37.70 30.94
C ASN A 862 5.01 -38.63 32.17
N ARG A 863 4.99 -38.05 33.38
CA ARG A 863 5.19 -38.85 34.64
C ARG A 863 3.92 -39.56 35.14
N LYS A 864 2.74 -39.21 34.65
CA LYS A 864 1.44 -39.64 35.19
C LYS A 864 0.61 -40.48 34.19
N GLY A 865 1.27 -41.34 33.43
CA GLY A 865 0.64 -42.23 32.44
C GLY A 865 0.30 -41.59 31.11
N PRO A 866 -0.09 -42.41 30.08
CA PRO A 866 -0.28 -41.95 28.73
C PRO A 866 -1.43 -40.94 28.56
N LEU A 867 -2.56 -41.14 29.22
CA LEU A 867 -3.72 -40.23 29.12
C LEU A 867 -3.37 -38.83 29.62
N ARG A 868 -2.72 -38.76 30.81
CA ARG A 868 -2.30 -37.45 31.39
C ARG A 868 -1.22 -36.81 30.55
N THR A 869 -0.35 -37.58 29.93
CA THR A 869 0.67 -37.12 28.96
C THR A 869 0.00 -36.47 27.75
N GLY A 870 -1.03 -37.13 27.19
CA GLY A 870 -1.81 -36.59 26.08
C GLY A 870 -2.51 -35.26 26.46
N ILE A 871 -3.15 -35.19 27.65
CA ILE A 871 -3.80 -33.96 28.15
C ILE A 871 -2.76 -32.84 28.31
N ASN A 872 -1.62 -33.13 28.95
CA ASN A 872 -0.56 -32.12 29.16
C ASN A 872 -0.01 -31.62 27.83
N LEU A 873 0.15 -32.50 26.83
CA LEU A 873 0.59 -32.14 25.50
C LEU A 873 -0.46 -31.26 24.79
N MET A 874 -1.73 -31.68 24.85
CA MET A 874 -2.85 -30.91 24.26
C MET A 874 -2.93 -29.51 24.87
N VAL A 875 -2.93 -29.38 26.20
CA VAL A 875 -2.93 -28.08 26.90
C VAL A 875 -1.72 -27.23 26.48
N THR A 876 -0.54 -27.85 26.38
CA THR A 876 0.67 -27.13 25.94
C THR A 876 0.53 -26.59 24.52
N MET A 877 -0.02 -27.40 23.62
CA MET A 877 -0.22 -26.99 22.22
C MET A 877 -1.33 -25.93 22.08
N LEU A 878 -2.43 -26.07 22.80
CA LEU A 878 -3.51 -25.07 22.82
C LEU A 878 -3.03 -23.72 23.35
N LEU A 879 -2.30 -23.71 24.48
CA LEU A 879 -1.74 -22.46 25.01
C LEU A 879 -0.63 -21.90 24.13
N GLY A 880 0.15 -22.75 23.45
CA GLY A 880 1.13 -22.35 22.46
C GLY A 880 0.47 -21.74 21.22
N GLY A 881 -0.63 -22.31 20.73
CA GLY A 881 -1.45 -21.78 19.64
C GLY A 881 -2.11 -20.46 20.05
N LEU A 882 -2.71 -20.40 21.22
CA LEU A 882 -3.29 -19.18 21.77
C LEU A 882 -2.25 -18.05 21.84
N TRP A 883 -1.00 -18.37 22.19
CA TRP A 883 0.07 -17.37 22.17
C TRP A 883 0.36 -16.80 20.78
N HIS A 884 0.19 -17.56 19.70
CA HIS A 884 0.38 -17.07 18.31
C HIS A 884 -0.67 -16.05 17.88
N GLY A 885 -1.89 -16.16 18.35
CA GLY A 885 -2.99 -15.23 18.06
C GLY A 885 -4.36 -15.90 18.22
N ALA A 886 -5.38 -15.08 18.41
CA ALA A 886 -6.78 -15.51 18.32
C ALA A 886 -7.24 -15.28 16.85
N ALA A 887 -6.61 -15.96 15.89
CA ALA A 887 -7.06 -15.96 14.50
C ALA A 887 -7.86 -17.22 14.23
#